data_5bd5c2d54504879bba49ba5f22c6fab3
#
_entry.id   5bd5c2d54504879bba49ba5f22c6fab3
#
_cell.length_a   1.000
_cell.length_b   1.000
_cell.length_c   1.000
_cell.angle_alpha   90.00
_cell.angle_beta   90.00
_cell.angle_gamma   90.00
#
_symmetry.space_group_name_H-M   'P 1'
#
loop_
_entity.id
_entity.type
_entity.pdbx_description
1 polymer ?
#
loop_
_entity_poly.entity_id
_entity_poly.type
_entity_poly.pdbx_seq_one_letter_code
_entity_poly.pdbx_strand_id
1 'polypeptide(L)'
;MKIKWLCTAFIAVSTLNLYAQTGKITWDKTDYQGKPWVKNVSRPNEISEGLQNRHLSIWASHGRYYDSKKGTWKWQRPILFGTTEDLYTQTIVLPYLIPMLENAGAIVFTPRERDWQKNEVIVDNDSKYNGYKEESLKKKWENTSVPGFAQHYGSYSDGENPFIAGTARQVKSRKRKSKLSSVVYQPTIPESGRYAVYVSYQTQKKSVDDAEYIVFHKGQETHFHVNQRMGGGTWVYLGTFEFDKGNSINNSVVLTNRSTHKGIVTADAVRFGGGMGNIIRGTSVSGLPRFLEGARYYTQWAGAPRNVVSTSNGSNDYNDDINSRSLMTNWLAGGSSYLPHVKDGKMVPIELSLAVHSDAGVKSDGSLVGTLGICTTQQGNSTLGDGLSRQASKTLAQQLVANAKKDIEKSLNISWQTRSVWDRNYSETRLPAVPSAILETLSHQNFPDIKLGQDPNFKFTLARSIYKTILKYEADMHHTRYVVQPLAPNSFKIEYISAKKIRLQWKATSDVSEPTAIPTSYNVYTSIGNSGFDNGVNVRDSYYDIELEPGMVYNFKITACNRGGESFPTETLSAFQRNGAKQTILIINGFHRLSSPAVINNNLEQGFDIEADPGLSYINNAGWSGRQSNFDISMMGKEGVDALGYGGEELVGKVIAGNNFSYTREHAEALSHTGNYNIVSCSSKAVENGEIDLSKYTLVDLVLGNEKDDGHSLIYYKSFKPSLRQKLSAYLQKHGKLLVSGSYLASDMQGADEQLWLKNYLKVTYDGSNANNYNSTISGMGTSFDIYRTINEQHYGAYTPDNISPTDNAFCALTYADGHGAAVAYKGNDYSVFTTSFPLECIKSSSIRNNIMKGIITYLMSK
;
A
#
# COMPACT_ATOMS: atom_id res chain seq x y z
N MET A 1 37.50 -62.23 -7.03
CA MET A 1 36.06 -62.06 -6.68
C MET A 1 35.85 -61.57 -5.24
N LYS A 2 36.82 -60.84 -4.65
CA LYS A 2 36.70 -60.28 -3.27
C LYS A 2 36.81 -58.73 -3.17
N ILE A 3 37.01 -58.03 -4.28
CA ILE A 3 37.17 -56.56 -4.28
C ILE A 3 35.86 -55.84 -4.63
N LYS A 4 34.92 -56.49 -5.28
CA LYS A 4 33.63 -55.84 -5.62
C LYS A 4 32.64 -55.68 -4.45
N TRP A 5 32.77 -56.44 -3.37
CA TRP A 5 31.89 -56.38 -2.21
C TRP A 5 32.24 -55.24 -1.20
N LEU A 6 33.52 -54.83 -1.17
CA LEU A 6 33.91 -53.74 -0.26
C LEU A 6 33.50 -52.35 -0.75
N CYS A 7 33.45 -52.13 -2.07
CA CYS A 7 32.98 -50.87 -2.62
C CYS A 7 31.47 -50.64 -2.49
N THR A 8 30.67 -51.72 -2.55
CA THR A 8 29.19 -51.62 -2.43
C THR A 8 28.76 -51.40 -0.98
N ALA A 9 29.52 -51.93 0.00
CA ALA A 9 29.24 -51.68 1.40
C ALA A 9 29.63 -50.27 1.85
N PHE A 10 30.71 -49.69 1.29
CA PHE A 10 31.12 -48.33 1.60
C PHE A 10 30.17 -47.28 0.99
N ILE A 11 29.62 -47.55 -0.19
CA ILE A 11 28.62 -46.64 -0.83
C ILE A 11 27.29 -46.72 -0.09
N ALA A 12 26.88 -47.87 0.40
CA ALA A 12 25.63 -48.01 1.17
C ALA A 12 25.73 -47.38 2.56
N VAL A 13 26.90 -47.40 3.20
CA VAL A 13 27.14 -46.72 4.52
C VAL A 13 27.21 -45.20 4.36
N SER A 14 27.80 -44.68 3.27
CA SER A 14 27.83 -43.21 3.02
C SER A 14 26.46 -42.66 2.61
N THR A 15 25.64 -43.41 1.88
CA THR A 15 24.28 -42.99 1.56
C THR A 15 23.34 -43.10 2.76
N LEU A 16 23.48 -44.09 3.62
CA LEU A 16 22.72 -44.18 4.86
C LEU A 16 23.09 -43.09 5.88
N ASN A 17 24.32 -42.66 5.94
CA ASN A 17 24.69 -41.51 6.78
C ASN A 17 24.24 -40.15 6.21
N LEU A 18 24.06 -40.04 4.90
CA LEU A 18 23.43 -38.82 4.33
C LEU A 18 21.91 -38.78 4.60
N TYR A 19 21.23 -39.91 4.63
CA TYR A 19 19.81 -39.98 4.98
C TYR A 19 19.53 -39.85 6.49
N ALA A 20 20.49 -40.09 7.35
CA ALA A 20 20.32 -39.97 8.79
C ALA A 20 20.49 -38.54 9.34
N GLN A 21 20.83 -37.55 8.48
CA GLN A 21 20.95 -36.14 8.87
C GLN A 21 19.83 -35.25 8.30
N THR A 22 18.90 -35.77 7.53
CA THR A 22 17.74 -34.99 7.05
C THR A 22 16.58 -35.16 8.02
N GLY A 23 16.50 -34.27 9.01
CA GLY A 23 15.29 -34.07 9.80
C GLY A 23 14.09 -33.74 8.89
N LYS A 24 12.89 -33.76 9.43
CA LYS A 24 11.66 -33.35 8.78
C LYS A 24 11.88 -32.01 8.07
N ILE A 25 11.61 -31.90 6.79
CA ILE A 25 11.80 -30.67 5.97
C ILE A 25 10.50 -30.00 5.55
N THR A 26 9.36 -30.62 5.85
CA THR A 26 8.00 -30.13 5.59
C THR A 26 7.18 -30.19 6.87
N TRP A 27 6.05 -29.48 6.91
CA TRP A 27 5.17 -29.48 8.07
C TRP A 27 4.45 -30.82 8.28
N ASP A 28 4.18 -31.59 7.20
CA ASP A 28 3.49 -32.90 7.24
C ASP A 28 2.19 -32.84 8.08
N LYS A 29 2.14 -33.62 9.18
CA LYS A 29 0.98 -33.70 10.08
C LYS A 29 0.86 -32.51 11.05
N THR A 30 1.82 -31.60 11.05
CA THR A 30 1.82 -30.44 11.96
C THR A 30 0.88 -29.32 11.48
N ASP A 31 0.28 -29.45 10.29
CA ASP A 31 -0.55 -28.41 9.70
C ASP A 31 -1.69 -27.96 10.64
N TYR A 32 -1.84 -26.65 10.78
CA TYR A 32 -2.90 -26.05 11.58
C TYR A 32 -4.24 -26.17 10.86
N GLN A 33 -5.17 -26.91 11.45
CA GLN A 33 -6.49 -27.20 10.89
C GLN A 33 -7.61 -26.34 11.54
N GLY A 34 -7.27 -25.38 12.37
CA GLY A 34 -8.22 -24.51 13.06
C GLY A 34 -8.70 -23.34 12.21
N LYS A 35 -9.57 -22.50 12.81
CA LYS A 35 -9.96 -21.24 12.18
C LYS A 35 -8.81 -20.23 12.25
N PRO A 36 -8.65 -19.36 11.23
CA PRO A 36 -7.61 -18.33 11.24
C PRO A 36 -7.81 -17.34 12.39
N TRP A 37 -6.75 -16.64 12.74
CA TRP A 37 -6.81 -15.60 13.77
C TRP A 37 -7.84 -14.53 13.43
N VAL A 38 -7.82 -14.02 12.20
CA VAL A 38 -8.78 -13.04 11.68
C VAL A 38 -9.31 -13.52 10.33
N LYS A 39 -10.61 -13.41 10.11
CA LYS A 39 -11.26 -13.67 8.82
C LYS A 39 -12.19 -12.53 8.46
N ASN A 40 -11.92 -11.85 7.36
CA ASN A 40 -12.90 -10.93 6.75
C ASN A 40 -14.02 -11.77 6.11
N VAL A 41 -15.21 -11.70 6.68
CA VAL A 41 -16.38 -12.45 6.20
C VAL A 41 -17.27 -11.64 5.25
N SER A 42 -16.92 -10.38 5.00
CA SER A 42 -17.56 -9.54 3.98
C SER A 42 -16.91 -9.66 2.61
N ARG A 43 -15.76 -10.34 2.50
CA ARG A 43 -15.10 -10.56 1.20
C ARG A 43 -16.02 -11.34 0.26
N PRO A 44 -16.29 -10.85 -0.98
CA PRO A 44 -17.28 -11.46 -1.86
C PRO A 44 -16.76 -12.68 -2.63
N ASN A 45 -15.44 -12.88 -2.74
CA ASN A 45 -14.80 -14.01 -3.39
C ASN A 45 -14.22 -15.00 -2.37
N GLU A 46 -14.22 -16.28 -2.72
CA GLU A 46 -13.57 -17.34 -1.94
C GLU A 46 -12.15 -17.58 -2.43
N ILE A 47 -11.22 -17.76 -1.47
CA ILE A 47 -9.84 -18.16 -1.73
C ILE A 47 -9.64 -19.58 -1.20
N SER A 48 -9.18 -20.49 -2.05
CA SER A 48 -9.05 -21.92 -1.72
C SER A 48 -7.72 -22.55 -2.13
N GLU A 49 -6.95 -21.89 -2.99
CA GLU A 49 -5.64 -22.34 -3.48
C GLU A 49 -4.61 -21.19 -3.39
N GLY A 50 -4.85 -20.24 -2.47
CA GLY A 50 -3.95 -19.16 -2.10
C GLY A 50 -3.22 -19.42 -0.79
N LEU A 51 -3.11 -18.37 0.02
CA LEU A 51 -2.55 -18.41 1.37
C LEU A 51 -3.63 -18.37 2.46
N GLN A 52 -4.84 -18.84 2.14
CA GLN A 52 -5.94 -18.82 3.09
C GLN A 52 -5.57 -19.55 4.38
N ASN A 53 -5.84 -18.90 5.52
CA ASN A 53 -5.54 -19.36 6.87
C ASN A 53 -4.05 -19.48 7.23
N ARG A 54 -3.12 -19.07 6.33
CA ARG A 54 -1.69 -19.02 6.64
C ARG A 54 -1.38 -17.77 7.49
N HIS A 55 -0.57 -17.94 8.52
CA HIS A 55 -0.16 -16.87 9.42
C HIS A 55 1.33 -16.60 9.21
N LEU A 56 1.64 -15.42 8.75
CA LEU A 56 2.99 -15.03 8.35
C LEU A 56 3.47 -13.85 9.20
N SER A 57 4.75 -13.84 9.54
CA SER A 57 5.41 -12.70 10.18
C SER A 57 6.35 -12.02 9.20
N ILE A 58 5.97 -10.83 8.70
CA ILE A 58 6.68 -10.12 7.64
C ILE A 58 7.02 -8.72 8.14
N TRP A 59 8.24 -8.26 7.94
CA TRP A 59 8.60 -6.89 8.30
C TRP A 59 9.60 -6.23 7.36
N ALA A 60 9.50 -4.91 7.29
CA ALA A 60 10.52 -4.05 6.71
C ALA A 60 11.67 -3.87 7.70
N SER A 61 12.88 -3.96 7.26
CA SER A 61 14.15 -3.94 7.99
C SER A 61 14.09 -3.43 9.45
N HIS A 62 14.49 -2.20 9.66
CA HIS A 62 14.60 -1.56 10.98
C HIS A 62 14.03 -0.14 10.96
N GLY A 63 14.11 0.57 12.08
CA GLY A 63 13.65 1.93 12.24
C GLY A 63 14.50 2.69 13.25
N ARG A 64 14.09 3.91 13.58
CA ARG A 64 14.80 4.74 14.54
C ARG A 64 14.86 4.07 15.91
N TYR A 65 16.02 4.17 16.55
CA TYR A 65 16.27 3.64 17.89
C TYR A 65 16.98 4.68 18.76
N TYR A 66 16.90 4.49 20.07
CA TYR A 66 17.62 5.30 21.03
C TYR A 66 19.03 4.76 21.25
N ASP A 67 20.04 5.55 20.92
CA ASP A 67 21.44 5.25 21.24
C ASP A 67 21.73 5.70 22.68
N SER A 68 21.72 4.73 23.61
CA SER A 68 21.93 5.02 25.03
C SER A 68 23.32 5.59 25.36
N LYS A 69 24.33 5.34 24.51
CA LYS A 69 25.68 5.90 24.67
C LYS A 69 25.75 7.36 24.27
N LYS A 70 25.00 7.75 23.24
CA LYS A 70 24.94 9.13 22.75
C LYS A 70 23.79 9.95 23.34
N GLY A 71 22.81 9.30 23.96
CA GLY A 71 21.64 9.95 24.51
C GLY A 71 20.68 10.51 23.44
N THR A 72 20.68 9.94 22.23
CA THR A 72 19.92 10.48 21.08
C THR A 72 19.21 9.40 20.30
N TRP A 73 18.11 9.79 19.65
CA TRP A 73 17.40 8.98 18.66
C TRP A 73 18.07 9.08 17.30
N LYS A 74 18.30 7.97 16.62
CA LYS A 74 18.92 7.95 15.29
C LYS A 74 18.46 6.77 14.45
N TRP A 75 18.66 6.88 13.14
CA TRP A 75 18.49 5.75 12.22
C TRP A 75 19.51 4.65 12.48
N GLN A 76 19.16 3.42 12.17
CA GLN A 76 20.13 2.31 12.21
C GLN A 76 21.10 2.37 11.03
N ARG A 77 20.66 2.95 9.92
CA ARG A 77 21.49 3.13 8.73
C ARG A 77 21.60 4.59 8.33
N PRO A 78 22.69 4.99 7.65
CA PRO A 78 22.87 6.35 7.20
C PRO A 78 21.83 6.73 6.14
N ILE A 79 21.55 8.01 6.04
CA ILE A 79 20.77 8.59 4.94
C ILE A 79 21.65 8.66 3.71
N LEU A 80 21.17 8.13 2.59
CA LEU A 80 21.87 8.09 1.32
C LEU A 80 20.84 8.15 0.18
N PHE A 81 21.11 8.96 -0.85
CA PHE A 81 20.17 9.14 -1.97
C PHE A 81 18.74 9.52 -1.52
N GLY A 82 18.63 10.47 -0.59
CA GLY A 82 17.35 10.98 -0.06
C GLY A 82 16.54 9.99 0.77
N THR A 83 17.10 8.84 1.12
CA THR A 83 16.43 7.82 1.92
C THR A 83 17.42 7.07 2.83
N THR A 84 16.91 6.16 3.63
CA THR A 84 17.69 5.19 4.40
C THR A 84 17.06 3.82 4.24
N GLU A 85 17.78 2.75 4.48
CA GLU A 85 17.22 1.40 4.48
C GLU A 85 15.96 1.30 5.35
N ASP A 86 15.98 1.95 6.51
CA ASP A 86 14.87 2.01 7.48
C ASP A 86 13.55 2.55 6.89
N LEU A 87 13.63 3.41 5.87
CA LEU A 87 12.48 3.93 5.13
C LEU A 87 12.23 3.16 3.83
N TYR A 88 13.29 2.87 3.07
CA TYR A 88 13.19 2.28 1.75
C TYR A 88 12.43 0.95 1.76
N THR A 89 12.75 0.05 2.68
CA THR A 89 12.12 -1.27 2.73
C THR A 89 10.64 -1.21 3.06
N GLN A 90 10.20 -0.19 3.81
CA GLN A 90 8.77 0.04 4.07
C GLN A 90 7.99 0.32 2.78
N THR A 91 8.62 1.00 1.80
CA THR A 91 7.98 1.35 0.52
C THR A 91 7.75 0.14 -0.41
N ILE A 92 8.30 -1.02 -0.05
CA ILE A 92 8.05 -2.31 -0.71
C ILE A 92 7.05 -3.13 0.11
N VAL A 93 7.31 -3.25 1.40
CA VAL A 93 6.58 -4.17 2.28
C VAL A 93 5.15 -3.71 2.52
N LEU A 94 4.94 -2.44 2.87
CA LEU A 94 3.62 -1.95 3.29
C LEU A 94 2.64 -1.73 2.13
N PRO A 95 3.02 -1.06 1.01
CA PRO A 95 2.08 -0.82 -0.08
C PRO A 95 1.91 -1.99 -1.06
N TYR A 96 2.85 -2.93 -1.09
CA TYR A 96 2.84 -4.00 -2.09
C TYR A 96 2.83 -5.40 -1.49
N LEU A 97 3.86 -5.79 -0.72
CA LEU A 97 4.03 -7.18 -0.30
C LEU A 97 2.92 -7.65 0.64
N ILE A 98 2.68 -6.91 1.73
CA ILE A 98 1.65 -7.29 2.69
C ILE A 98 0.26 -7.33 2.04
N PRO A 99 -0.17 -6.32 1.25
CA PRO A 99 -1.44 -6.41 0.52
C PRO A 99 -1.53 -7.61 -0.43
N MET A 100 -0.46 -7.99 -1.13
CA MET A 100 -0.47 -9.18 -1.99
C MET A 100 -0.67 -10.47 -1.19
N LEU A 101 -0.01 -10.60 -0.05
CA LEU A 101 -0.16 -11.76 0.84
C LEU A 101 -1.58 -11.84 1.43
N GLU A 102 -2.11 -10.71 1.90
CA GLU A 102 -3.47 -10.63 2.46
C GLU A 102 -4.57 -10.82 1.40
N ASN A 103 -4.34 -10.33 0.17
CA ASN A 103 -5.21 -10.58 -0.97
C ASN A 103 -5.21 -12.05 -1.41
N ALA A 104 -4.16 -12.78 -1.12
CA ALA A 104 -4.10 -14.24 -1.29
C ALA A 104 -4.66 -15.01 -0.07
N GLY A 105 -5.14 -14.32 0.96
CA GLY A 105 -5.81 -14.93 2.12
C GLY A 105 -4.94 -15.11 3.35
N ALA A 106 -3.67 -14.70 3.33
CA ALA A 106 -2.81 -14.75 4.52
C ALA A 106 -3.27 -13.80 5.62
N ILE A 107 -2.97 -14.16 6.86
CA ILE A 107 -3.01 -13.29 8.02
C ILE A 107 -1.57 -12.84 8.28
N VAL A 108 -1.27 -11.58 7.99
CA VAL A 108 0.09 -11.06 8.09
C VAL A 108 0.24 -10.25 9.38
N PHE A 109 1.15 -10.71 10.24
CA PHE A 109 1.64 -9.98 11.38
C PHE A 109 2.95 -9.25 11.03
N THR A 110 3.16 -8.10 11.64
CA THR A 110 4.44 -7.38 11.57
C THR A 110 4.85 -6.93 12.98
N PRO A 111 6.11 -7.17 13.40
CA PRO A 111 6.62 -6.73 14.69
C PRO A 111 6.96 -5.22 14.74
N ARG A 112 6.62 -4.49 13.69
CA ARG A 112 6.67 -3.02 13.60
C ARG A 112 5.28 -2.47 13.31
N GLU A 113 5.04 -1.20 13.66
CA GLU A 113 3.78 -0.55 13.25
C GLU A 113 3.67 -0.50 11.73
N ARG A 114 2.54 -0.96 11.21
CA ARG A 114 2.27 -1.00 9.78
C ARG A 114 1.46 0.19 9.27
N ASP A 115 0.81 0.94 10.17
CA ASP A 115 -0.02 2.09 9.80
C ASP A 115 0.81 3.37 9.77
N TRP A 116 0.76 4.07 8.65
CA TRP A 116 1.40 5.36 8.49
C TRP A 116 0.64 6.53 9.12
N GLN A 117 -0.57 6.27 9.67
CA GLN A 117 -1.36 7.30 10.33
C GLN A 117 -0.70 7.77 11.63
N LYS A 118 -0.35 9.06 11.69
CA LYS A 118 0.25 9.69 12.87
C LYS A 118 -0.74 9.87 14.02
N ASN A 119 -2.02 9.96 13.71
CA ASN A 119 -3.07 10.03 14.73
C ASN A 119 -3.38 8.63 15.26
N GLU A 120 -3.71 8.56 16.54
CA GLU A 120 -4.16 7.35 17.23
C GLU A 120 -5.31 7.69 18.14
N VAL A 121 -6.36 6.91 18.08
CA VAL A 121 -7.49 6.98 19.04
C VAL A 121 -7.75 5.60 19.59
N ILE A 122 -7.76 5.49 20.92
CA ILE A 122 -8.06 4.24 21.60
C ILE A 122 -9.37 4.39 22.34
N VAL A 123 -10.27 3.43 22.14
CA VAL A 123 -11.52 3.30 22.89
C VAL A 123 -11.40 2.06 23.74
N ASP A 124 -11.48 2.23 25.06
CA ASP A 124 -11.16 1.23 26.05
C ASP A 124 -12.24 1.17 27.13
N ASN A 125 -12.50 -0.03 27.67
CA ASN A 125 -13.53 -0.23 28.70
C ASN A 125 -13.18 0.45 30.04
N ASP A 126 -11.92 0.70 30.34
CA ASP A 126 -11.49 1.34 31.59
C ASP A 126 -11.52 2.87 31.51
N SER A 127 -11.77 3.45 30.34
CA SER A 127 -11.82 4.91 30.14
C SER A 127 -13.26 5.43 30.14
N LYS A 128 -13.57 6.34 31.06
CA LYS A 128 -14.93 6.87 31.30
C LYS A 128 -15.44 7.81 30.18
N TYR A 129 -14.59 8.31 29.25
CA TYR A 129 -14.94 9.43 28.37
C TYR A 129 -14.72 9.18 26.89
N ASN A 130 -14.44 7.96 26.46
CA ASN A 130 -13.89 7.74 25.12
C ASN A 130 -14.77 6.94 24.14
N GLY A 131 -16.06 6.85 24.40
CA GLY A 131 -17.01 6.23 23.45
C GLY A 131 -17.20 4.72 23.59
N TYR A 132 -16.81 4.11 24.72
CA TYR A 132 -17.12 2.72 25.05
C TYR A 132 -18.53 2.59 25.60
N LYS A 133 -19.35 1.70 25.03
CA LYS A 133 -20.72 1.45 25.48
C LYS A 133 -21.07 -0.03 25.43
N GLU A 134 -21.57 -0.59 26.54
CA GLU A 134 -22.10 -1.96 26.60
C GLU A 134 -23.61 -1.98 26.51
N GLU A 135 -24.13 -2.92 25.72
CA GLU A 135 -25.55 -3.31 25.77
C GLU A 135 -25.67 -4.77 26.22
N SER A 136 -26.38 -4.99 27.31
CA SER A 136 -26.62 -6.32 27.87
C SER A 136 -28.08 -6.70 27.69
N LEU A 137 -28.40 -7.57 26.71
CA LEU A 137 -29.78 -8.06 26.50
C LEU A 137 -30.05 -9.41 27.19
N LYS A 138 -29.80 -10.52 26.48
CA LYS A 138 -30.03 -11.87 27.08
C LYS A 138 -28.88 -12.39 27.94
N LYS A 139 -27.66 -11.92 27.67
CA LYS A 139 -26.45 -12.25 28.42
C LYS A 139 -25.81 -10.95 28.88
N LYS A 140 -25.34 -10.93 30.11
CA LYS A 140 -24.75 -9.72 30.70
C LYS A 140 -23.24 -9.73 30.54
N TRP A 141 -22.69 -8.58 30.26
CA TRP A 141 -21.24 -8.33 30.32
C TRP A 141 -20.81 -8.31 31.79
N GLU A 142 -19.67 -8.91 32.09
CA GLU A 142 -19.04 -8.96 33.41
C GLU A 142 -17.52 -8.83 33.26
N ASN A 143 -16.81 -8.48 34.34
CA ASN A 143 -15.34 -8.43 34.29
C ASN A 143 -14.76 -9.82 34.12
N THR A 144 -13.62 -9.89 33.40
CA THR A 144 -12.80 -11.11 33.39
C THR A 144 -11.98 -11.21 34.67
N SER A 145 -11.44 -12.40 34.93
CA SER A 145 -10.43 -12.60 36.01
C SER A 145 -9.00 -12.30 35.53
N VAL A 146 -8.84 -12.02 34.25
CA VAL A 146 -7.55 -11.74 33.60
C VAL A 146 -7.46 -10.23 33.37
N PRO A 147 -6.30 -9.57 33.64
CA PRO A 147 -6.13 -8.15 33.35
C PRO A 147 -6.30 -7.85 31.87
N GLY A 148 -6.62 -6.60 31.55
CA GLY A 148 -6.78 -6.08 30.21
C GLY A 148 -5.86 -4.89 29.94
N PHE A 149 -6.11 -4.26 28.81
CA PHE A 149 -5.45 -3.03 28.41
C PHE A 149 -5.97 -1.85 29.23
N ALA A 150 -5.10 -0.91 29.58
CA ALA A 150 -5.50 0.43 29.97
C ALA A 150 -4.50 1.46 29.44
N GLN A 151 -5.04 2.53 28.92
CA GLN A 151 -4.26 3.67 28.48
C GLN A 151 -4.10 4.69 29.62
N HIS A 152 -2.90 5.23 29.80
CA HIS A 152 -2.69 6.44 30.60
C HIS A 152 -2.17 7.61 29.72
N TYR A 153 -2.25 8.79 30.23
CA TYR A 153 -1.73 9.99 29.56
C TYR A 153 -0.20 10.01 29.59
N GLY A 154 0.40 10.52 28.50
CA GLY A 154 1.84 10.67 28.37
C GLY A 154 2.54 9.45 27.83
N SER A 155 3.84 9.39 28.09
CA SER A 155 4.70 8.33 27.59
C SER A 155 4.82 7.18 28.57
N TYR A 156 5.11 6.00 28.04
CA TYR A 156 5.30 4.76 28.79
C TYR A 156 6.78 4.55 29.11
N SER A 157 7.05 4.10 30.33
CA SER A 157 8.40 3.74 30.77
C SER A 157 8.91 2.51 30.03
N ASP A 158 10.23 2.33 29.97
CA ASP A 158 10.84 1.15 29.39
C ASP A 158 10.37 -0.13 30.10
N GLY A 159 9.81 -1.06 29.34
CA GLY A 159 9.26 -2.33 29.83
C GLY A 159 7.87 -2.23 30.46
N GLU A 160 7.23 -1.07 30.48
CA GLU A 160 5.84 -0.92 30.92
C GLU A 160 4.90 -1.59 29.92
N ASN A 161 3.99 -2.42 30.42
CA ASN A 161 3.06 -3.17 29.57
C ASN A 161 1.61 -2.70 29.78
N PRO A 162 0.98 -2.04 28.80
CA PRO A 162 -0.38 -1.55 28.95
C PRO A 162 -1.45 -2.66 29.02
N PHE A 163 -1.15 -3.88 28.57
CA PHE A 163 -2.11 -4.99 28.54
C PHE A 163 -2.30 -5.73 29.86
N ILE A 164 -1.61 -5.29 30.91
CA ILE A 164 -1.78 -5.79 32.28
C ILE A 164 -2.18 -4.67 33.26
N ALA A 165 -2.41 -3.46 32.74
CA ALA A 165 -2.70 -2.26 33.54
C ALA A 165 -4.18 -2.05 33.81
N GLY A 166 -5.06 -2.66 33.03
CA GLY A 166 -6.50 -2.49 33.07
C GLY A 166 -7.28 -3.77 33.27
N THR A 167 -8.58 -3.71 32.97
CA THR A 167 -9.54 -4.80 33.04
C THR A 167 -10.02 -5.20 31.64
N ALA A 168 -10.61 -6.37 31.52
CA ALA A 168 -11.28 -6.78 30.28
C ALA A 168 -12.69 -7.29 30.62
N ARG A 169 -13.58 -7.29 29.66
CA ARG A 169 -14.98 -7.68 29.78
C ARG A 169 -15.24 -9.02 29.12
N GLN A 170 -16.23 -9.76 29.59
CA GLN A 170 -16.64 -11.04 29.02
C GLN A 170 -18.15 -11.20 29.01
N VAL A 171 -18.64 -11.99 28.05
CA VAL A 171 -20.05 -12.36 27.96
C VAL A 171 -20.19 -13.77 27.38
N LYS A 172 -21.21 -14.52 27.84
CA LYS A 172 -21.53 -15.84 27.24
C LYS A 172 -22.04 -15.66 25.81
N SER A 173 -21.51 -16.48 24.89
CA SER A 173 -21.90 -16.46 23.46
C SER A 173 -23.37 -16.83 23.25
N ARG A 174 -23.90 -16.45 22.08
CA ARG A 174 -25.27 -16.69 21.62
C ARG A 174 -25.31 -17.04 20.14
N LYS A 175 -25.99 -18.14 19.78
CA LYS A 175 -26.16 -18.56 18.38
C LYS A 175 -27.24 -17.77 17.64
N ARG A 176 -28.34 -17.38 18.33
CA ARG A 176 -29.46 -16.66 17.70
C ARG A 176 -29.07 -15.21 17.41
N LYS A 177 -29.39 -14.72 16.21
CA LYS A 177 -29.15 -13.33 15.80
C LYS A 177 -29.96 -12.28 16.56
N SER A 178 -31.04 -12.67 17.24
CA SER A 178 -31.90 -11.74 18.00
C SER A 178 -31.44 -11.58 19.44
N LYS A 179 -31.58 -10.39 20.01
CA LYS A 179 -31.26 -10.04 21.41
C LYS A 179 -29.80 -10.36 21.76
N LEU A 180 -28.88 -10.00 20.88
CA LEU A 180 -27.45 -10.06 21.13
C LEU A 180 -27.04 -8.99 22.13
N SER A 181 -26.09 -9.31 22.99
CA SER A 181 -25.37 -8.31 23.76
C SER A 181 -24.19 -7.81 22.95
N SER A 182 -23.89 -6.53 23.03
CA SER A 182 -22.86 -5.89 22.21
C SER A 182 -22.04 -4.91 23.02
N VAL A 183 -20.87 -4.58 22.46
CA VAL A 183 -20.03 -3.45 22.85
C VAL A 183 -19.83 -2.59 21.62
N VAL A 184 -19.98 -1.29 21.78
CA VAL A 184 -19.69 -0.27 20.76
C VAL A 184 -18.44 0.48 21.17
N TYR A 185 -17.48 0.56 20.26
CA TYR A 185 -16.28 1.37 20.36
C TYR A 185 -16.39 2.51 19.34
N GLN A 186 -16.72 3.71 19.80
CA GLN A 186 -16.99 4.89 18.96
C GLN A 186 -15.93 5.97 19.20
N PRO A 187 -14.89 6.04 18.36
CA PRO A 187 -13.82 7.03 18.52
C PRO A 187 -14.29 8.44 18.14
N THR A 188 -13.57 9.45 18.63
CA THR A 188 -13.59 10.80 18.07
C THR A 188 -12.38 10.94 17.15
N ILE A 189 -12.58 10.79 15.85
CA ILE A 189 -11.53 10.86 14.83
C ILE A 189 -11.07 12.32 14.68
N PRO A 190 -9.76 12.62 14.88
CA PRO A 190 -9.28 13.99 14.86
C PRO A 190 -9.21 14.61 13.46
N GLU A 191 -8.93 13.80 12.43
CA GLU A 191 -8.81 14.21 11.04
C GLU A 191 -9.38 13.11 10.14
N SER A 192 -10.11 13.48 9.07
CA SER A 192 -10.54 12.49 8.07
C SER A 192 -9.34 11.84 7.41
N GLY A 193 -9.39 10.53 7.21
CA GLY A 193 -8.28 9.79 6.61
C GLY A 193 -8.39 8.29 6.76
N ARG A 194 -7.31 7.60 6.42
CA ARG A 194 -7.19 6.15 6.54
C ARG A 194 -6.55 5.79 7.88
N TYR A 195 -7.18 4.89 8.60
CA TYR A 195 -6.74 4.39 9.91
C TYR A 195 -6.79 2.87 9.92
N ALA A 196 -5.71 2.25 10.35
CA ALA A 196 -5.75 0.84 10.68
C ALA A 196 -6.59 0.63 11.96
N VAL A 197 -7.38 -0.43 11.98
CA VAL A 197 -8.19 -0.83 13.13
C VAL A 197 -7.58 -2.06 13.75
N TYR A 198 -7.27 -1.96 15.04
CA TYR A 198 -6.77 -3.05 15.86
C TYR A 198 -7.73 -3.29 17.02
N VAL A 199 -7.95 -4.55 17.34
CA VAL A 199 -8.75 -4.96 18.49
C VAL A 199 -7.90 -5.67 19.53
N SER A 200 -8.30 -5.58 20.77
CA SER A 200 -7.76 -6.32 21.90
C SER A 200 -8.87 -7.11 22.60
N TYR A 201 -8.50 -8.24 23.15
CA TYR A 201 -9.36 -9.14 23.92
C TYR A 201 -8.51 -10.06 24.81
N GLN A 202 -9.14 -10.89 25.64
CA GLN A 202 -8.43 -11.89 26.45
C GLN A 202 -8.74 -13.30 25.97
N THR A 203 -7.71 -14.12 25.80
CA THR A 203 -7.86 -15.55 25.53
C THR A 203 -8.14 -16.31 26.80
N GLN A 204 -9.20 -17.10 26.81
CA GLN A 204 -9.61 -17.96 27.92
C GLN A 204 -9.92 -19.38 27.43
N LYS A 205 -9.89 -20.37 28.34
CA LYS A 205 -10.16 -21.79 28.03
C LYS A 205 -11.45 -22.04 27.23
N LYS A 206 -12.47 -21.18 27.41
CA LYS A 206 -13.79 -21.29 26.75
C LYS A 206 -14.03 -20.20 25.71
N SER A 207 -13.01 -19.48 25.27
CA SER A 207 -13.14 -18.47 24.21
C SER A 207 -13.69 -19.07 22.93
N VAL A 208 -14.52 -18.29 22.23
CA VAL A 208 -15.03 -18.67 20.91
C VAL A 208 -13.94 -18.47 19.85
N ASP A 209 -14.10 -19.14 18.69
CA ASP A 209 -13.20 -19.00 17.54
C ASP A 209 -13.80 -18.21 16.38
N ASP A 210 -14.90 -17.50 16.64
CA ASP A 210 -15.65 -16.73 15.64
C ASP A 210 -16.34 -15.50 16.27
N ALA A 211 -15.65 -14.77 17.16
CA ALA A 211 -16.17 -13.53 17.72
C ALA A 211 -16.43 -12.51 16.60
N GLU A 212 -17.66 -12.00 16.51
CA GLU A 212 -18.12 -11.13 15.42
C GLU A 212 -17.80 -9.67 15.74
N TYR A 213 -16.87 -9.09 14.97
CA TYR A 213 -16.56 -7.66 14.95
C TYR A 213 -17.11 -7.03 13.67
N ILE A 214 -17.74 -5.86 13.80
CA ILE A 214 -18.27 -5.07 12.68
C ILE A 214 -17.59 -3.71 12.71
N VAL A 215 -16.88 -3.36 11.65
CA VAL A 215 -16.26 -2.03 11.49
C VAL A 215 -17.19 -1.18 10.64
N PHE A 216 -17.73 -0.10 11.22
CA PHE A 216 -18.46 0.93 10.50
C PHE A 216 -17.50 2.03 10.07
N HIS A 217 -17.42 2.30 8.79
CA HIS A 217 -16.48 3.25 8.21
C HIS A 217 -17.08 3.99 7.02
N LYS A 218 -17.15 5.29 7.11
CA LYS A 218 -17.60 6.18 6.04
C LYS A 218 -18.88 5.72 5.33
N GLY A 219 -19.89 5.30 6.12
CA GLY A 219 -21.18 4.83 5.64
C GLY A 219 -21.24 3.38 5.13
N GLN A 220 -20.15 2.63 5.31
CA GLN A 220 -20.06 1.20 4.99
C GLN A 220 -19.87 0.37 6.27
N GLU A 221 -20.10 -0.94 6.17
CA GLU A 221 -19.80 -1.88 7.25
C GLU A 221 -19.01 -3.09 6.73
N THR A 222 -18.01 -3.51 7.46
CA THR A 222 -17.21 -4.70 7.16
C THR A 222 -17.17 -5.63 8.36
N HIS A 223 -17.50 -6.89 8.13
CA HIS A 223 -17.61 -7.91 9.17
C HIS A 223 -16.38 -8.79 9.26
N PHE A 224 -15.96 -9.08 10.48
CA PHE A 224 -14.84 -9.95 10.78
C PHE A 224 -15.24 -11.02 11.80
N HIS A 225 -14.69 -12.22 11.63
CA HIS A 225 -14.62 -13.20 12.68
C HIS A 225 -13.20 -13.24 13.25
N VAL A 226 -13.06 -13.10 14.57
CA VAL A 226 -11.80 -13.17 15.29
C VAL A 226 -11.77 -14.42 16.16
N ASN A 227 -10.73 -15.22 16.01
CA ASN A 227 -10.50 -16.40 16.83
C ASN A 227 -9.89 -15.99 18.17
N GLN A 228 -10.72 -15.82 19.19
CA GLN A 228 -10.29 -15.42 20.53
C GLN A 228 -9.62 -16.54 21.34
N ARG A 229 -9.44 -17.75 20.77
CA ARG A 229 -8.68 -18.83 21.40
C ARG A 229 -7.18 -18.63 21.34
N MET A 230 -6.71 -17.62 20.60
CA MET A 230 -5.33 -17.24 20.43
C MET A 230 -5.18 -15.71 20.43
N GLY A 231 -3.98 -15.18 20.63
CA GLY A 231 -3.64 -13.78 20.43
C GLY A 231 -4.26 -12.79 21.43
N GLY A 232 -4.77 -13.24 22.56
CA GLY A 232 -5.30 -12.33 23.57
C GLY A 232 -4.22 -11.52 24.29
N GLY A 233 -4.52 -10.25 24.64
CA GLY A 233 -3.60 -9.34 25.31
C GLY A 233 -2.52 -8.80 24.38
N THR A 234 -2.87 -8.50 23.14
CA THR A 234 -2.05 -7.78 22.13
C THR A 234 -2.95 -7.10 21.12
N TRP A 235 -2.39 -6.25 20.26
CA TRP A 235 -3.10 -5.63 19.16
C TRP A 235 -3.28 -6.61 17.99
N VAL A 236 -4.53 -6.81 17.57
CA VAL A 236 -4.91 -7.70 16.45
C VAL A 236 -5.48 -6.86 15.32
N TYR A 237 -4.80 -6.81 14.21
CA TYR A 237 -5.18 -6.02 13.03
C TYR A 237 -6.40 -6.62 12.32
N LEU A 238 -7.41 -5.80 12.06
CA LEU A 238 -8.59 -6.16 11.26
C LEU A 238 -8.50 -5.68 9.81
N GLY A 239 -8.06 -4.44 9.60
CA GLY A 239 -8.02 -3.80 8.30
C GLY A 239 -7.70 -2.31 8.43
N THR A 240 -7.46 -1.63 7.29
CA THR A 240 -7.31 -0.18 7.21
C THR A 240 -8.49 0.41 6.47
N PHE A 241 -9.20 1.36 7.09
CA PHE A 241 -10.47 1.92 6.62
C PHE A 241 -10.41 3.44 6.56
N GLU A 242 -11.27 4.03 5.74
CA GLU A 242 -11.48 5.47 5.72
C GLU A 242 -12.48 5.87 6.80
N PHE A 243 -12.12 6.89 7.58
CA PHE A 243 -13.00 7.50 8.58
C PHE A 243 -13.11 9.01 8.35
N ASP A 244 -14.30 9.54 8.62
CA ASP A 244 -14.52 10.98 8.64
C ASP A 244 -14.14 11.57 10.00
N LYS A 245 -13.71 12.82 10.02
CA LYS A 245 -13.44 13.57 11.23
C LYS A 245 -14.69 13.64 12.12
N GLY A 246 -14.48 13.52 13.41
CA GLY A 246 -15.52 13.68 14.43
C GLY A 246 -15.99 12.37 15.06
N ASN A 247 -17.06 12.47 15.84
CA ASN A 247 -17.66 11.36 16.57
C ASN A 247 -18.97 10.98 15.89
N SER A 248 -19.02 9.80 15.31
CA SER A 248 -20.18 9.27 14.60
C SER A 248 -20.30 7.76 14.79
N ILE A 249 -21.50 7.22 14.81
CA ILE A 249 -21.72 5.76 14.80
C ILE A 249 -21.17 5.12 13.52
N ASN A 250 -21.10 5.89 12.42
CA ASN A 250 -20.48 5.47 11.15
C ASN A 250 -18.93 5.41 11.21
N ASN A 251 -18.36 5.78 12.36
CA ASN A 251 -16.95 5.64 12.69
C ASN A 251 -16.84 4.78 13.95
N SER A 252 -17.18 3.52 13.90
CA SER A 252 -17.20 2.68 15.12
C SER A 252 -16.82 1.24 14.83
N VAL A 253 -16.46 0.53 15.89
CA VAL A 253 -16.36 -0.93 15.88
C VAL A 253 -17.38 -1.49 16.85
N VAL A 254 -18.12 -2.49 16.42
CA VAL A 254 -19.09 -3.20 17.25
C VAL A 254 -18.67 -4.64 17.40
N LEU A 255 -18.53 -5.10 18.65
CA LEU A 255 -18.36 -6.51 19.00
C LEU A 255 -19.69 -7.06 19.51
N THR A 256 -20.17 -8.16 18.94
CA THR A 256 -21.37 -8.85 19.39
C THR A 256 -21.00 -10.15 20.11
N ASN A 257 -21.92 -10.65 20.96
CA ASN A 257 -21.77 -11.98 21.55
C ASN A 257 -22.26 -13.12 20.64
N ARG A 258 -22.42 -12.86 19.34
CA ARG A 258 -22.76 -13.88 18.35
C ARG A 258 -21.61 -14.84 18.14
N SER A 259 -21.92 -16.13 18.16
CA SER A 259 -20.98 -17.19 17.80
C SER A 259 -21.75 -18.45 17.40
N THR A 260 -21.21 -19.23 16.52
CA THR A 260 -21.72 -20.55 16.13
C THR A 260 -21.54 -21.60 17.22
N HIS A 261 -20.70 -21.31 18.23
CA HIS A 261 -20.34 -22.21 19.31
C HIS A 261 -20.76 -21.64 20.69
N LYS A 262 -20.96 -22.52 21.64
CA LYS A 262 -21.10 -22.12 23.06
C LYS A 262 -19.72 -21.79 23.61
N GLY A 263 -19.56 -20.61 24.19
CA GLY A 263 -18.31 -20.18 24.77
C GLY A 263 -18.42 -18.79 25.40
N ILE A 264 -17.30 -18.12 25.45
CA ILE A 264 -17.12 -16.78 25.99
C ILE A 264 -16.57 -15.87 24.89
N VAL A 265 -17.18 -14.71 24.73
CA VAL A 265 -16.65 -13.59 23.96
C VAL A 265 -16.06 -12.60 24.97
N THR A 266 -14.83 -12.17 24.73
CA THR A 266 -14.14 -11.16 25.55
C THR A 266 -13.97 -9.86 24.76
N ALA A 267 -14.01 -8.75 25.47
CA ALA A 267 -13.88 -7.39 24.98
C ALA A 267 -12.85 -6.64 25.81
N ASP A 268 -12.07 -5.77 25.19
CA ASP A 268 -11.03 -4.99 25.84
C ASP A 268 -10.96 -3.63 25.13
N ALA A 269 -9.90 -3.30 24.41
CA ALA A 269 -9.73 -2.04 23.71
C ALA A 269 -9.82 -2.18 22.19
N VAL A 270 -10.14 -1.07 21.52
CA VAL A 270 -10.00 -0.91 20.06
C VAL A 270 -9.16 0.33 19.78
N ARG A 271 -8.14 0.15 18.92
CA ARG A 271 -7.21 1.19 18.49
C ARG A 271 -7.45 1.53 17.03
N PHE A 272 -7.53 2.82 16.73
CA PHE A 272 -7.66 3.41 15.40
C PHE A 272 -6.41 4.22 15.11
N GLY A 273 -5.63 3.83 14.10
CA GLY A 273 -4.42 4.51 13.67
C GLY A 273 -3.13 4.00 14.29
N GLY A 274 -2.00 4.36 13.66
CA GLY A 274 -0.66 3.96 14.06
C GLY A 274 -0.12 4.73 15.26
N GLY A 275 -0.32 6.04 15.26
CA GLY A 275 0.07 6.94 16.34
C GLY A 275 1.53 7.35 16.32
N MET A 276 1.86 8.20 17.30
CA MET A 276 3.22 8.65 17.59
C MET A 276 3.93 7.66 18.51
N GLY A 277 5.26 7.65 18.44
CA GLY A 277 6.08 6.93 19.41
C GLY A 277 5.83 7.42 20.82
N ASN A 278 5.61 6.51 21.75
CA ASN A 278 5.19 6.81 23.11
C ASN A 278 6.05 6.14 24.19
N ILE A 279 7.12 5.44 23.81
CA ILE A 279 8.04 4.82 24.77
C ILE A 279 9.16 5.80 25.08
N ILE A 280 9.33 6.13 26.37
CA ILE A 280 10.39 7.05 26.81
C ILE A 280 11.74 6.32 26.91
N ARG A 281 12.77 6.93 26.35
CA ARG A 281 14.15 6.50 26.51
C ARG A 281 15.01 7.71 26.90
N GLY A 282 15.86 7.51 27.90
CA GLY A 282 16.54 8.65 28.51
C GLY A 282 15.53 9.66 29.09
N THR A 283 15.43 10.82 28.46
CA THR A 283 14.49 11.87 28.86
C THR A 283 13.43 12.19 27.81
N SER A 284 13.37 11.45 26.69
CA SER A 284 12.48 11.78 25.56
C SER A 284 11.89 10.54 24.88
N VAL A 285 10.78 10.72 24.21
CA VAL A 285 10.27 9.82 23.16
C VAL A 285 10.94 10.17 21.84
N SER A 286 10.73 9.34 20.81
CA SER A 286 11.32 9.58 19.47
C SER A 286 10.89 10.91 18.82
N GLY A 287 9.70 11.39 19.18
CA GLY A 287 9.08 12.57 18.54
C GLY A 287 8.54 12.29 17.12
N LEU A 288 8.53 11.02 16.69
CA LEU A 288 8.15 10.60 15.36
C LEU A 288 6.93 9.64 15.39
N PRO A 289 6.21 9.50 14.28
CA PRO A 289 5.22 8.44 14.11
C PRO A 289 5.82 7.06 14.39
N ARG A 290 5.02 6.19 15.02
CA ARG A 290 5.47 4.85 15.47
C ARG A 290 5.96 3.96 14.34
N PHE A 291 5.45 4.11 13.12
CA PHE A 291 5.93 3.33 11.97
C PHE A 291 7.41 3.57 11.63
N LEU A 292 7.96 4.71 12.06
CA LEU A 292 9.38 5.05 11.88
C LEU A 292 10.28 4.48 12.97
N GLU A 293 9.70 4.03 14.07
CA GLU A 293 10.47 3.46 15.18
C GLU A 293 10.85 2.01 14.93
N GLY A 294 11.91 1.59 15.61
CA GLY A 294 12.31 0.18 15.66
C GLY A 294 11.26 -0.72 16.31
N ALA A 295 11.34 -1.99 16.00
CA ALA A 295 10.39 -3.02 16.44
C ALA A 295 10.26 -3.11 17.97
N ARG A 296 11.35 -2.89 18.71
CA ARG A 296 11.31 -3.01 20.18
C ARG A 296 10.24 -2.11 20.83
N TYR A 297 10.01 -0.92 20.29
CA TYR A 297 9.05 0.03 20.84
C TYR A 297 7.61 -0.37 20.50
N TYR A 298 7.38 -0.80 19.25
CA TYR A 298 6.07 -1.32 18.88
C TYR A 298 5.72 -2.62 19.62
N THR A 299 6.68 -3.55 19.77
CA THR A 299 6.43 -4.81 20.47
C THR A 299 6.10 -4.59 21.94
N GLN A 300 6.74 -3.60 22.59
CA GLN A 300 6.34 -3.17 23.93
C GLN A 300 4.92 -2.60 23.95
N TRP A 301 4.61 -1.69 23.02
CA TRP A 301 3.27 -1.12 22.86
C TRP A 301 2.20 -2.18 22.54
N ALA A 302 2.61 -3.26 21.91
CA ALA A 302 1.74 -4.42 21.63
C ALA A 302 1.68 -5.45 22.77
N GLY A 303 2.19 -5.14 23.96
CA GLY A 303 2.03 -5.96 25.15
C GLY A 303 3.01 -7.13 25.27
N ALA A 304 4.06 -7.18 24.46
CA ALA A 304 5.05 -8.24 24.61
C ALA A 304 5.83 -8.13 25.94
N PRO A 305 6.22 -9.25 26.54
CA PRO A 305 6.91 -9.25 27.83
C PRO A 305 8.35 -8.75 27.70
N ARG A 306 8.96 -8.36 28.84
CA ARG A 306 10.28 -7.76 28.90
C ARG A 306 11.38 -8.58 28.21
N ASN A 307 11.36 -9.89 28.33
CA ASN A 307 12.33 -10.78 27.66
C ASN A 307 12.19 -10.81 26.13
N VAL A 308 11.09 -10.31 25.57
CA VAL A 308 10.89 -10.12 24.12
C VAL A 308 11.40 -8.74 23.70
N VAL A 309 11.07 -7.70 24.44
CA VAL A 309 11.33 -6.31 24.05
C VAL A 309 12.70 -5.79 24.46
N SER A 310 13.35 -6.40 25.45
CA SER A 310 14.57 -5.86 26.06
C SER A 310 15.52 -6.97 26.54
N THR A 311 16.20 -7.62 25.59
CA THR A 311 17.15 -8.69 25.87
C THR A 311 18.44 -8.20 26.55
N SER A 312 18.75 -6.92 26.42
CA SER A 312 19.87 -6.24 27.06
C SER A 312 19.49 -5.51 28.36
N ASN A 313 18.26 -5.72 28.87
CA ASN A 313 17.73 -5.01 30.04
C ASN A 313 17.72 -3.48 29.88
N GLY A 314 17.49 -2.98 28.64
CA GLY A 314 17.42 -1.55 28.32
C GLY A 314 18.78 -0.87 28.21
N SER A 315 19.87 -1.60 28.22
CA SER A 315 21.22 -1.01 28.07
C SER A 315 21.64 -0.79 26.62
N ASN A 316 20.99 -1.48 25.66
CA ASN A 316 21.34 -1.43 24.23
C ASN A 316 20.10 -1.63 23.35
N ASP A 317 19.41 -0.52 23.02
CA ASP A 317 18.20 -0.56 22.20
C ASP A 317 18.45 -1.07 20.78
N TYR A 318 19.66 -0.90 20.25
CA TYR A 318 20.04 -1.45 18.94
C TYR A 318 19.94 -2.98 18.91
N ASN A 319 20.56 -3.64 19.91
CA ASN A 319 20.49 -5.10 20.02
C ASN A 319 19.09 -5.58 20.40
N ASP A 320 18.40 -4.85 21.28
CA ASP A 320 17.04 -5.17 21.67
C ASP A 320 16.10 -5.09 20.48
N ASP A 321 16.23 -4.09 19.59
CA ASP A 321 15.45 -3.95 18.38
C ASP A 321 15.67 -5.12 17.40
N ILE A 322 16.90 -5.49 17.15
CA ILE A 322 17.24 -6.62 16.26
C ILE A 322 16.61 -7.93 16.77
N ASN A 323 16.67 -8.16 18.07
CA ASN A 323 16.18 -9.41 18.66
C ASN A 323 14.65 -9.42 18.79
N SER A 324 14.03 -8.29 19.11
CA SER A 324 12.58 -8.20 19.37
C SER A 324 11.74 -8.60 18.17
N ARG A 325 12.20 -8.39 16.95
CA ARG A 325 11.50 -8.78 15.70
C ARG A 325 11.20 -10.28 15.68
N SER A 326 12.25 -11.09 15.88
CA SER A 326 12.15 -12.54 15.92
C SER A 326 11.49 -13.06 17.19
N LEU A 327 11.80 -12.46 18.34
CA LEU A 327 11.26 -12.89 19.64
C LEU A 327 9.76 -12.60 19.73
N MET A 328 9.27 -11.52 19.13
CA MET A 328 7.83 -11.23 19.03
C MET A 328 7.11 -12.31 18.20
N THR A 329 7.72 -12.73 17.10
CA THR A 329 7.20 -13.84 16.27
C THR A 329 7.11 -15.13 17.10
N ASN A 330 8.15 -15.49 17.84
CA ASN A 330 8.16 -16.67 18.70
C ASN A 330 7.14 -16.57 19.85
N TRP A 331 6.99 -15.40 20.46
CA TRP A 331 6.02 -15.17 21.51
C TRP A 331 4.58 -15.32 21.00
N LEU A 332 4.27 -14.78 19.83
CA LEU A 332 2.96 -15.00 19.22
C LEU A 332 2.73 -16.47 18.86
N ALA A 333 3.74 -17.15 18.32
CA ALA A 333 3.63 -18.54 17.87
C ALA A 333 3.66 -19.55 19.01
N GLY A 334 4.19 -19.18 20.18
CA GLY A 334 4.36 -20.08 21.31
C GLY A 334 3.03 -20.69 21.78
N GLY A 335 3.03 -22.02 21.97
CA GLY A 335 1.85 -22.83 22.30
C GLY A 335 0.99 -23.22 21.10
N SER A 336 1.32 -22.75 19.88
CA SER A 336 0.65 -23.19 18.65
C SER A 336 1.11 -24.57 18.19
N SER A 337 0.47 -25.11 17.13
CA SER A 337 0.88 -26.37 16.50
C SER A 337 2.30 -26.36 15.95
N TYR A 338 2.78 -25.19 15.55
CA TYR A 338 4.16 -25.02 15.01
C TYR A 338 5.22 -24.77 16.08
N LEU A 339 4.81 -24.37 17.29
CA LEU A 339 5.70 -24.10 18.40
C LEU A 339 5.12 -24.60 19.76
N PRO A 340 4.82 -25.91 19.87
CA PRO A 340 4.04 -26.44 21.00
C PRO A 340 4.78 -26.43 22.34
N HIS A 341 6.12 -26.40 22.31
CA HIS A 341 6.93 -26.51 23.52
C HIS A 341 7.24 -25.16 24.19
N VAL A 342 6.98 -24.05 23.49
CA VAL A 342 7.12 -22.71 24.09
C VAL A 342 5.86 -22.40 24.90
N LYS A 343 6.00 -22.44 26.22
CA LYS A 343 4.94 -22.02 27.15
C LYS A 343 4.87 -20.48 27.17
N ASP A 344 3.75 -19.95 27.61
CA ASP A 344 3.49 -18.51 27.77
C ASP A 344 3.43 -17.71 26.45
N GLY A 345 3.23 -18.38 25.31
CA GLY A 345 2.96 -17.75 24.03
C GLY A 345 1.48 -17.42 23.82
N LYS A 346 1.19 -16.91 22.64
CA LYS A 346 -0.16 -16.43 22.24
C LYS A 346 -0.93 -17.44 21.37
N MET A 347 -0.34 -18.59 21.07
CA MET A 347 -0.95 -19.71 20.31
C MET A 347 -1.32 -19.36 18.86
N VAL A 348 -0.80 -18.25 18.30
CA VAL A 348 -1.02 -17.88 16.90
C VAL A 348 -0.17 -18.80 16.01
N PRO A 349 -0.75 -19.56 15.08
CA PRO A 349 0.00 -20.55 14.30
C PRO A 349 0.82 -19.90 13.19
N ILE A 350 1.79 -19.05 13.55
CA ILE A 350 2.74 -18.47 12.60
C ILE A 350 3.67 -19.57 12.11
N GLU A 351 3.79 -19.68 10.79
CA GLU A 351 4.51 -20.77 10.14
C GLU A 351 5.73 -20.35 9.35
N LEU A 352 5.89 -19.04 9.08
CA LEU A 352 7.00 -18.45 8.36
C LEU A 352 7.28 -17.04 8.85
N SER A 353 8.58 -16.64 8.85
CA SER A 353 8.97 -15.25 9.04
C SER A 353 9.94 -14.78 7.95
N LEU A 354 9.75 -13.53 7.50
CA LEU A 354 10.61 -12.90 6.50
C LEU A 354 10.97 -11.48 6.91
N ALA A 355 12.27 -11.20 7.00
CA ALA A 355 12.82 -9.85 7.14
C ALA A 355 13.21 -9.33 5.75
N VAL A 356 12.67 -8.19 5.35
CA VAL A 356 12.97 -7.53 4.07
C VAL A 356 13.91 -6.37 4.34
N HIS A 357 15.13 -6.49 3.84
CA HIS A 357 16.25 -5.57 4.04
C HIS A 357 16.75 -5.00 2.71
N SER A 358 17.69 -4.08 2.79
CA SER A 358 18.60 -3.72 1.70
C SER A 358 20.01 -3.59 2.23
N ASP A 359 20.96 -4.16 1.50
CA ASP A 359 22.34 -4.31 1.92
C ASP A 359 23.16 -3.04 1.72
N ALA A 360 24.32 -3.02 2.32
CA ALA A 360 25.37 -2.01 2.16
C ALA A 360 26.51 -2.60 1.32
N GLY A 361 26.62 -2.18 0.10
CA GLY A 361 27.71 -2.60 -0.77
C GLY A 361 27.82 -1.68 -1.97
N VAL A 362 29.01 -1.33 -2.39
CA VAL A 362 29.25 -0.43 -3.52
C VAL A 362 30.16 -1.13 -4.52
N LYS A 363 29.87 -0.95 -5.80
CA LYS A 363 30.71 -1.37 -6.90
C LYS A 363 31.22 -0.17 -7.68
N SER A 364 32.54 0.00 -7.70
CA SER A 364 33.19 1.13 -8.38
C SER A 364 33.11 1.07 -9.91
N ASP A 365 32.81 -0.09 -10.46
CA ASP A 365 32.64 -0.29 -11.92
C ASP A 365 31.21 0.06 -12.43
N GLY A 366 30.34 0.55 -11.55
CA GLY A 366 28.96 0.90 -11.88
C GLY A 366 28.03 -0.30 -12.11
N SER A 367 28.47 -1.51 -11.80
CA SER A 367 27.62 -2.70 -11.91
C SER A 367 26.68 -2.86 -10.71
N LEU A 368 25.64 -3.69 -10.87
CA LEU A 368 24.68 -4.01 -9.82
C LEU A 368 25.31 -4.90 -8.74
N VAL A 369 24.99 -4.64 -7.50
CA VAL A 369 25.24 -5.54 -6.36
C VAL A 369 24.15 -6.62 -6.31
N GLY A 370 22.90 -6.23 -6.43
CA GLY A 370 21.74 -7.10 -6.57
C GLY A 370 21.30 -7.80 -5.28
N THR A 371 20.43 -8.80 -5.44
CA THR A 371 19.72 -9.47 -4.35
C THR A 371 20.57 -10.52 -3.65
N LEU A 372 20.43 -10.61 -2.30
CA LEU A 372 21.04 -11.63 -1.45
C LEU A 372 20.01 -12.24 -0.49
N GLY A 373 20.03 -13.54 -0.33
CA GLY A 373 19.30 -14.24 0.73
C GLY A 373 20.22 -14.65 1.87
N ILE A 374 19.73 -14.57 3.10
CA ILE A 374 20.48 -15.00 4.29
C ILE A 374 19.62 -15.98 5.09
N CYS A 375 20.24 -17.06 5.56
CA CYS A 375 19.66 -18.04 6.47
C CYS A 375 20.67 -18.43 7.54
N THR A 376 20.24 -19.19 8.56
CA THR A 376 21.10 -19.81 9.57
C THR A 376 20.72 -21.28 9.74
N THR A 377 21.60 -22.21 9.34
CA THR A 377 21.33 -23.64 9.47
C THR A 377 22.29 -24.36 10.45
N GLN A 378 23.46 -23.80 10.74
CA GLN A 378 24.52 -24.48 11.47
C GLN A 378 24.82 -23.88 12.87
N GLN A 379 24.27 -22.70 13.16
CA GLN A 379 24.55 -22.06 14.46
C GLN A 379 23.46 -22.44 15.48
N GLY A 380 23.90 -23.05 16.58
CA GLY A 380 22.99 -23.51 17.63
C GLY A 380 22.28 -24.82 17.27
N ASN A 381 20.97 -24.86 17.46
CA ASN A 381 20.15 -26.02 17.15
C ASN A 381 19.94 -26.20 15.65
N SER A 382 20.12 -27.36 15.12
CA SER A 382 19.91 -27.71 13.70
C SER A 382 18.40 -27.78 13.33
N THR A 383 17.53 -27.73 14.32
CA THR A 383 16.07 -27.81 14.16
C THR A 383 15.37 -26.54 14.62
N LEU A 384 14.20 -26.30 14.10
CA LEU A 384 13.22 -25.30 14.54
C LEU A 384 12.33 -25.87 15.66
N GLY A 385 11.41 -25.07 16.17
CA GLY A 385 10.69 -25.36 17.40
C GLY A 385 9.85 -26.63 17.46
N ASP A 386 9.44 -27.20 16.34
CA ASP A 386 8.69 -28.46 16.28
C ASP A 386 9.55 -29.66 15.78
N GLY A 387 10.86 -29.46 15.69
CA GLY A 387 11.79 -30.43 15.13
C GLY A 387 11.98 -30.38 13.61
N LEU A 388 11.38 -29.38 12.93
CA LEU A 388 11.61 -29.11 11.51
C LEU A 388 13.08 -28.72 11.29
N SER A 389 13.72 -29.27 10.26
CA SER A 389 15.09 -28.95 9.91
C SER A 389 15.23 -27.49 9.46
N ARG A 390 16.27 -26.79 9.93
CA ARG A 390 16.59 -25.45 9.45
C ARG A 390 16.96 -25.39 7.96
N GLN A 391 17.12 -26.54 7.28
CA GLN A 391 17.21 -26.56 5.81
C GLN A 391 15.97 -26.00 5.13
N ALA A 392 14.80 -26.01 5.77
CA ALA A 392 13.60 -25.34 5.30
C ALA A 392 13.83 -23.83 5.13
N SER A 393 14.52 -23.18 6.08
CA SER A 393 14.90 -21.76 5.97
C SER A 393 15.87 -21.50 4.80
N LYS A 394 16.82 -22.41 4.56
CA LYS A 394 17.76 -22.29 3.44
C LYS A 394 17.04 -22.42 2.10
N THR A 395 16.10 -23.35 1.98
CA THR A 395 15.26 -23.53 0.79
C THR A 395 14.48 -22.23 0.51
N LEU A 396 13.85 -21.64 1.52
CA LEU A 396 13.14 -20.36 1.39
C LEU A 396 14.07 -19.26 0.87
N ALA A 397 15.25 -19.07 1.48
CA ALA A 397 16.21 -18.06 1.07
C ALA A 397 16.69 -18.25 -0.38
N GLN A 398 16.95 -19.49 -0.79
CA GLN A 398 17.37 -19.84 -2.16
C GLN A 398 16.27 -19.54 -3.18
N GLN A 399 15.03 -19.92 -2.86
CA GLN A 399 13.89 -19.66 -3.74
C GLN A 399 13.59 -18.17 -3.88
N LEU A 400 13.69 -17.38 -2.79
CA LEU A 400 13.52 -15.93 -2.84
C LEU A 400 14.50 -15.26 -3.79
N VAL A 401 15.79 -15.61 -3.71
CA VAL A 401 16.84 -15.03 -4.58
C VAL A 401 16.65 -15.45 -6.05
N ALA A 402 16.41 -16.74 -6.29
CA ALA A 402 16.28 -17.27 -7.65
C ALA A 402 15.04 -16.71 -8.37
N ASN A 403 13.91 -16.66 -7.66
CA ASN A 403 12.67 -16.16 -8.23
C ASN A 403 12.69 -14.64 -8.39
N ALA A 404 13.31 -13.88 -7.49
CA ALA A 404 13.49 -12.44 -7.65
C ALA A 404 14.22 -12.11 -8.96
N LYS A 405 15.37 -12.76 -9.23
CA LYS A 405 16.09 -12.61 -10.49
C LYS A 405 15.20 -12.92 -11.69
N LYS A 406 14.60 -14.11 -11.72
CA LYS A 406 13.76 -14.57 -12.82
C LYS A 406 12.60 -13.63 -13.13
N ASP A 407 11.90 -13.18 -12.09
CA ASP A 407 10.70 -12.37 -12.25
C ASP A 407 11.04 -10.92 -12.65
N ILE A 408 12.07 -10.32 -12.05
CA ILE A 408 12.56 -8.99 -12.41
C ILE A 408 13.01 -8.96 -13.87
N GLU A 409 13.88 -9.89 -14.28
CA GLU A 409 14.38 -9.96 -15.64
C GLU A 409 13.25 -10.16 -16.66
N LYS A 410 12.31 -11.05 -16.36
CA LYS A 410 11.20 -11.36 -17.27
C LYS A 410 10.15 -10.26 -17.37
N SER A 411 9.81 -9.62 -16.26
CA SER A 411 8.71 -8.66 -16.21
C SER A 411 9.12 -7.26 -16.60
N LEU A 412 10.37 -6.88 -16.34
CA LEU A 412 10.88 -5.53 -16.59
C LEU A 412 11.86 -5.44 -17.77
N ASN A 413 12.22 -6.60 -18.33
CA ASN A 413 13.18 -6.69 -19.44
C ASN A 413 14.53 -6.01 -19.15
N ILE A 414 15.02 -6.18 -17.90
CA ILE A 414 16.31 -5.68 -17.43
C ILE A 414 17.19 -6.83 -16.96
N SER A 415 18.50 -6.67 -16.97
CA SER A 415 19.42 -7.61 -16.32
C SER A 415 19.43 -7.38 -14.81
N TRP A 416 19.38 -8.45 -14.03
CA TRP A 416 19.41 -8.37 -12.56
C TRP A 416 20.47 -9.29 -11.96
N GLN A 417 21.18 -8.80 -10.97
CA GLN A 417 22.23 -9.55 -10.28
C GLN A 417 21.72 -10.20 -9.01
N THR A 418 22.30 -11.34 -8.69
CA THR A 418 22.09 -12.04 -7.42
C THR A 418 23.39 -12.57 -6.87
N ARG A 419 23.43 -12.71 -5.56
CA ARG A 419 24.56 -13.29 -4.83
C ARG A 419 24.20 -14.65 -4.28
N SER A 420 25.21 -15.49 -3.98
CA SER A 420 25.00 -16.78 -3.31
C SER A 420 24.41 -16.55 -1.93
N VAL A 421 23.44 -17.41 -1.55
CA VAL A 421 22.81 -17.36 -0.24
C VAL A 421 23.87 -17.50 0.88
N TRP A 422 23.83 -16.62 1.85
CA TRP A 422 24.69 -16.69 3.03
C TRP A 422 24.05 -17.54 4.11
N ASP A 423 24.78 -18.55 4.57
CA ASP A 423 24.45 -19.32 5.75
C ASP A 423 25.28 -18.78 6.92
N ARG A 424 24.74 -17.81 7.65
CA ARG A 424 25.48 -17.03 8.66
C ARG A 424 24.63 -16.79 9.90
N ASN A 425 25.32 -16.48 11.01
CA ASN A 425 24.70 -16.23 12.31
C ASN A 425 24.12 -14.82 12.44
N TYR A 426 22.93 -14.59 11.86
CA TYR A 426 22.16 -13.36 12.06
C TYR A 426 21.00 -13.61 13.02
N SER A 427 20.69 -12.65 13.88
CA SER A 427 19.59 -12.78 14.86
C SER A 427 18.24 -13.07 14.21
N GLU A 428 17.90 -12.39 13.10
CA GLU A 428 16.64 -12.54 12.40
C GLU A 428 16.48 -13.86 11.62
N THR A 429 17.54 -14.65 11.51
CA THR A 429 17.49 -16.00 10.92
C THR A 429 17.81 -17.11 11.91
N ARG A 430 18.48 -16.78 13.00
CA ARG A 430 18.83 -17.73 14.06
C ARG A 430 17.75 -17.85 15.13
N LEU A 431 17.18 -16.70 15.56
CA LEU A 431 16.22 -16.66 16.67
C LEU A 431 14.83 -17.18 16.32
N PRO A 432 14.28 -16.97 15.09
CA PRO A 432 12.96 -17.50 14.80
C PRO A 432 12.92 -19.01 14.94
N ALA A 433 11.84 -19.48 15.57
CA ALA A 433 11.58 -20.91 15.78
C ALA A 433 10.73 -21.53 14.66
N VAL A 434 10.46 -20.76 13.61
CA VAL A 434 9.78 -21.14 12.36
C VAL A 434 10.71 -20.88 11.17
N PRO A 435 10.46 -21.43 9.97
CA PRO A 435 11.24 -21.13 8.78
C PRO A 435 11.40 -19.61 8.57
N SER A 436 12.63 -19.18 8.35
CA SER A 436 12.95 -17.76 8.31
C SER A 436 14.05 -17.43 7.32
N ALA A 437 13.98 -16.24 6.73
CA ALA A 437 15.04 -15.69 5.89
C ALA A 437 15.14 -14.17 6.09
N ILE A 438 16.32 -13.63 5.78
CA ILE A 438 16.50 -12.23 5.43
C ILE A 438 16.61 -12.17 3.91
N LEU A 439 15.89 -11.25 3.30
CA LEU A 439 16.06 -10.89 1.89
C LEU A 439 16.63 -9.48 1.81
N GLU A 440 17.90 -9.40 1.44
CA GLU A 440 18.53 -8.16 1.00
C GLU A 440 18.09 -7.90 -0.44
N THR A 441 17.15 -6.99 -0.63
CA THR A 441 16.50 -6.75 -1.91
C THR A 441 17.47 -6.27 -2.99
N LEU A 442 18.38 -5.39 -2.59
CA LEU A 442 19.41 -4.74 -3.40
C LEU A 442 20.40 -4.03 -2.46
N SER A 443 21.39 -3.31 -2.97
CA SER A 443 22.20 -2.40 -2.16
C SER A 443 21.65 -0.97 -2.22
N HIS A 444 21.26 -0.42 -1.04
CA HIS A 444 20.85 0.98 -0.93
C HIS A 444 22.03 1.97 -1.00
N GLN A 445 23.25 1.47 -0.96
CA GLN A 445 24.50 2.27 -1.09
C GLN A 445 25.07 2.25 -2.50
N ASN A 446 24.56 1.41 -3.39
CA ASN A 446 24.98 1.32 -4.78
C ASN A 446 23.98 2.04 -5.67
N PHE A 447 24.41 3.14 -6.30
CA PHE A 447 23.46 3.95 -7.07
C PHE A 447 22.77 3.18 -8.22
N PRO A 448 23.43 2.32 -9.01
CA PRO A 448 22.76 1.49 -10.00
C PRO A 448 21.61 0.63 -9.43
N ASP A 449 21.76 0.10 -8.22
CA ASP A 449 20.73 -0.67 -7.52
C ASP A 449 19.58 0.22 -7.08
N ILE A 450 19.87 1.30 -6.32
CA ILE A 450 18.82 2.13 -5.73
C ILE A 450 18.09 2.96 -6.77
N LYS A 451 18.73 3.29 -7.89
CA LYS A 451 18.08 3.91 -9.06
C LYS A 451 16.90 3.06 -9.56
N LEU A 452 17.11 1.76 -9.73
CA LEU A 452 16.05 0.80 -10.06
C LEU A 452 15.09 0.62 -8.88
N GLY A 453 15.64 0.47 -7.68
CA GLY A 453 14.88 0.24 -6.45
C GLY A 453 13.87 1.34 -6.11
N GLN A 454 14.12 2.58 -6.52
CA GLN A 454 13.17 3.67 -6.27
C GLN A 454 12.01 3.70 -7.27
N ASP A 455 12.10 2.98 -8.39
CA ASP A 455 11.00 2.88 -9.34
C ASP A 455 9.84 2.04 -8.73
N PRO A 456 8.61 2.57 -8.68
CA PRO A 456 7.45 1.84 -8.13
C PRO A 456 7.13 0.54 -8.89
N ASN A 457 7.44 0.45 -10.18
CA ASN A 457 7.22 -0.76 -10.97
C ASN A 457 8.22 -1.86 -10.62
N PHE A 458 9.46 -1.49 -10.28
CA PHE A 458 10.43 -2.41 -9.70
C PHE A 458 9.95 -2.94 -8.33
N LYS A 459 9.49 -2.04 -7.45
CA LYS A 459 8.98 -2.40 -6.12
C LYS A 459 7.79 -3.36 -6.20
N PHE A 460 6.86 -3.10 -7.12
CA PHE A 460 5.72 -3.98 -7.39
C PHE A 460 6.17 -5.37 -7.87
N THR A 461 7.08 -5.41 -8.84
CA THR A 461 7.59 -6.67 -9.42
C THR A 461 8.33 -7.51 -8.40
N LEU A 462 9.20 -6.88 -7.61
CA LEU A 462 9.92 -7.54 -6.52
C LEU A 462 8.96 -8.08 -5.45
N ALA A 463 8.02 -7.26 -4.99
CA ALA A 463 7.02 -7.67 -4.01
C ALA A 463 6.17 -8.84 -4.52
N ARG A 464 5.78 -8.80 -5.82
CA ARG A 464 5.04 -9.90 -6.45
C ARG A 464 5.87 -11.18 -6.52
N SER A 465 7.17 -11.08 -6.79
CA SER A 465 8.06 -12.23 -6.78
C SER A 465 8.20 -12.84 -5.39
N ILE A 466 8.34 -12.01 -4.35
CA ILE A 466 8.39 -12.46 -2.95
C ILE A 466 7.06 -13.16 -2.59
N TYR A 467 5.92 -12.54 -2.89
CA TYR A 467 4.60 -13.13 -2.67
C TYR A 467 4.45 -14.51 -3.36
N LYS A 468 4.79 -14.60 -4.64
CA LYS A 468 4.72 -15.87 -5.38
C LYS A 468 5.64 -16.94 -4.78
N THR A 469 6.80 -16.53 -4.31
CA THR A 469 7.75 -17.45 -3.66
C THR A 469 7.18 -17.97 -2.35
N ILE A 470 6.64 -17.10 -1.50
CA ILE A 470 6.01 -17.53 -0.24
C ILE A 470 4.82 -18.46 -0.53
N LEU A 471 3.96 -18.09 -1.50
CA LEU A 471 2.82 -18.95 -1.87
C LEU A 471 3.25 -20.36 -2.30
N LYS A 472 4.26 -20.47 -3.17
CA LYS A 472 4.79 -21.76 -3.64
C LYS A 472 5.48 -22.52 -2.52
N TYR A 473 6.27 -21.82 -1.72
CA TYR A 473 6.96 -22.40 -0.56
C TYR A 473 5.96 -23.00 0.45
N GLU A 474 4.90 -22.27 0.80
CA GLU A 474 3.88 -22.76 1.73
C GLU A 474 3.09 -23.94 1.12
N ALA A 475 2.81 -23.89 -0.18
CA ALA A 475 2.18 -25.02 -0.87
C ALA A 475 3.03 -26.29 -0.81
N ASP A 476 4.34 -26.16 -1.01
CA ASP A 476 5.31 -27.27 -0.89
C ASP A 476 5.40 -27.79 0.55
N MET A 477 5.46 -26.88 1.54
CA MET A 477 5.54 -27.21 2.96
C MET A 477 4.33 -27.99 3.47
N HIS A 478 3.14 -27.76 2.88
CA HIS A 478 1.88 -28.39 3.24
C HIS A 478 1.37 -29.42 2.22
N HIS A 479 2.13 -29.69 1.17
CA HIS A 479 1.74 -30.60 0.08
C HIS A 479 0.39 -30.23 -0.55
N THR A 480 0.13 -28.94 -0.74
CA THR A 480 -1.11 -28.40 -1.32
C THR A 480 -0.88 -27.85 -2.72
N ARG A 481 -1.98 -27.63 -3.45
CA ARG A 481 -1.95 -26.90 -4.73
C ARG A 481 -1.93 -25.41 -4.47
N TYR A 482 -1.40 -24.67 -5.43
CA TYR A 482 -1.43 -23.21 -5.40
C TYR A 482 -1.93 -22.64 -6.73
N VAL A 483 -2.51 -21.45 -6.64
CA VAL A 483 -2.86 -20.58 -7.75
C VAL A 483 -2.42 -19.18 -7.39
N VAL A 484 -1.72 -18.52 -8.30
CA VAL A 484 -1.29 -17.12 -8.09
C VAL A 484 -2.46 -16.19 -8.36
N GLN A 485 -2.65 -15.16 -7.51
CA GLN A 485 -3.64 -14.11 -7.73
C GLN A 485 -3.42 -13.41 -9.07
N PRO A 486 -4.49 -12.94 -9.78
CA PRO A 486 -4.36 -12.29 -11.06
C PRO A 486 -3.66 -10.92 -10.95
N LEU A 487 -3.32 -10.33 -12.10
CA LEU A 487 -3.01 -8.90 -12.22
C LEU A 487 -4.29 -8.08 -12.30
N ALA A 488 -4.19 -6.79 -11.98
CA ALA A 488 -5.31 -5.85 -12.08
C ALA A 488 -5.88 -5.83 -13.51
N PRO A 489 -7.20 -5.76 -13.69
CA PRO A 489 -7.81 -5.57 -14.99
C PRO A 489 -7.38 -4.26 -15.66
N ASN A 490 -7.54 -4.15 -16.95
CA ASN A 490 -7.19 -2.96 -17.72
C ASN A 490 -8.31 -2.56 -18.70
N SER A 491 -8.13 -1.45 -19.42
CA SER A 491 -9.10 -0.92 -20.37
C SER A 491 -10.49 -0.74 -19.76
N PHE A 492 -10.52 -0.31 -18.50
CA PHE A 492 -11.78 -0.10 -17.78
C PHE A 492 -12.56 1.08 -18.40
N LYS A 493 -13.86 0.90 -18.62
CA LYS A 493 -14.75 1.91 -19.20
C LYS A 493 -16.17 1.81 -18.67
N ILE A 494 -16.87 2.94 -18.72
CA ILE A 494 -18.28 3.06 -18.34
C ILE A 494 -19.04 3.67 -19.51
N GLU A 495 -20.14 3.04 -19.92
CA GLU A 495 -21.03 3.52 -20.98
C GLU A 495 -22.49 3.40 -20.54
N TYR A 496 -23.33 4.36 -20.95
CA TYR A 496 -24.78 4.23 -20.80
C TYR A 496 -25.33 3.20 -21.79
N ILE A 497 -26.12 2.24 -21.29
CA ILE A 497 -26.85 1.27 -22.10
C ILE A 497 -28.35 1.55 -22.14
N SER A 498 -28.84 2.40 -21.25
CA SER A 498 -30.18 2.99 -21.26
C SER A 498 -30.17 4.30 -20.46
N ALA A 499 -31.30 4.97 -20.38
CA ALA A 499 -31.43 6.26 -19.70
C ALA A 499 -30.98 6.26 -18.22
N LYS A 500 -31.07 5.11 -17.54
CA LYS A 500 -30.73 4.97 -16.11
C LYS A 500 -29.67 3.92 -15.83
N LYS A 501 -29.28 3.15 -16.84
CA LYS A 501 -28.43 2.00 -16.65
C LYS A 501 -27.12 2.17 -17.38
N ILE A 502 -26.03 1.96 -16.65
CA ILE A 502 -24.68 1.95 -17.19
C ILE A 502 -24.12 0.53 -17.25
N ARG A 503 -23.17 0.31 -18.13
CA ARG A 503 -22.30 -0.86 -18.18
C ARG A 503 -20.89 -0.47 -17.81
N LEU A 504 -20.35 -1.14 -16.79
CA LEU A 504 -18.94 -1.20 -16.46
C LEU A 504 -18.34 -2.33 -17.28
N GLN A 505 -17.24 -2.10 -17.97
CA GLN A 505 -16.58 -3.12 -18.78
C GLN A 505 -15.06 -2.99 -18.68
N TRP A 506 -14.36 -4.12 -18.64
CA TRP A 506 -12.91 -4.19 -18.49
C TRP A 506 -12.33 -5.39 -19.21
N LYS A 507 -11.00 -5.48 -19.28
CA LYS A 507 -10.27 -6.64 -19.81
C LYS A 507 -9.36 -7.26 -18.76
N ALA A 508 -9.20 -8.57 -18.81
CA ALA A 508 -8.20 -9.27 -18.03
C ALA A 508 -6.78 -8.86 -18.47
N THR A 509 -5.87 -8.78 -17.52
CA THR A 509 -4.44 -8.62 -17.79
C THR A 509 -3.74 -9.97 -17.69
N SER A 510 -3.03 -10.35 -18.74
CA SER A 510 -2.25 -11.59 -18.75
C SER A 510 -0.95 -11.40 -17.97
N ASP A 511 -0.62 -12.36 -17.11
CA ASP A 511 0.70 -12.44 -16.46
C ASP A 511 1.60 -13.35 -17.26
N VAL A 512 2.55 -12.77 -18.01
CA VAL A 512 3.48 -13.55 -18.84
C VAL A 512 4.45 -14.41 -18.04
N SER A 513 4.61 -14.11 -16.76
CA SER A 513 5.51 -14.83 -15.85
C SER A 513 4.82 -15.93 -15.04
N GLU A 514 3.45 -15.95 -15.02
CA GLU A 514 2.71 -16.85 -14.15
C GLU A 514 1.43 -17.36 -14.80
N PRO A 515 1.45 -18.57 -15.38
CA PRO A 515 0.30 -19.11 -16.13
C PRO A 515 -0.92 -19.45 -15.26
N THR A 516 -0.77 -19.57 -13.94
CA THR A 516 -1.88 -19.83 -13.02
C THR A 516 -2.69 -18.58 -12.68
N ALA A 517 -2.15 -17.38 -12.95
CA ALA A 517 -2.74 -16.10 -12.58
C ALA A 517 -3.89 -15.65 -13.51
N ILE A 518 -4.72 -16.60 -13.97
CA ILE A 518 -5.85 -16.32 -14.85
C ILE A 518 -7.07 -15.94 -14.01
N PRO A 519 -7.75 -14.81 -14.27
CA PRO A 519 -9.00 -14.46 -13.61
C PRO A 519 -10.12 -15.46 -13.92
N THR A 520 -10.90 -15.79 -12.90
CA THR A 520 -12.13 -16.59 -13.03
C THR A 520 -13.38 -15.80 -12.65
N SER A 521 -13.21 -14.67 -12.00
CA SER A 521 -14.25 -13.71 -11.63
C SER A 521 -13.63 -12.36 -11.33
N TYR A 522 -14.49 -11.38 -11.02
CA TYR A 522 -14.08 -10.01 -10.70
C TYR A 522 -14.91 -9.49 -9.54
N ASN A 523 -14.32 -8.66 -8.68
CA ASN A 523 -15.06 -7.89 -7.70
C ASN A 523 -15.25 -6.46 -8.21
N VAL A 524 -16.49 -6.02 -8.19
CA VAL A 524 -16.91 -4.65 -8.52
C VAL A 524 -17.17 -3.92 -7.22
N TYR A 525 -16.36 -2.94 -6.90
CA TYR A 525 -16.51 -2.08 -5.72
C TYR A 525 -17.18 -0.77 -6.10
N THR A 526 -18.17 -0.36 -5.32
CA THR A 526 -18.96 0.86 -5.55
C THR A 526 -18.84 1.81 -4.36
N SER A 527 -18.69 3.10 -4.66
CA SER A 527 -18.79 4.20 -3.70
C SER A 527 -19.78 5.24 -4.26
N ILE A 528 -20.70 5.73 -3.43
CA ILE A 528 -21.74 6.66 -3.83
C ILE A 528 -21.55 7.97 -3.07
N GLY A 529 -21.44 9.08 -3.79
CA GLY A 529 -21.20 10.40 -3.20
C GLY A 529 -19.94 10.38 -2.33
N ASN A 530 -20.08 10.73 -1.06
CA ASN A 530 -18.97 10.79 -0.10
C ASN A 530 -18.76 9.49 0.69
N SER A 531 -19.51 8.42 0.41
CA SER A 531 -19.32 7.15 1.10
C SER A 531 -17.97 6.51 0.76
N GLY A 532 -17.49 5.61 1.63
CA GLY A 532 -16.42 4.69 1.30
C GLY A 532 -16.85 3.68 0.22
N PHE A 533 -15.90 2.90 -0.27
CA PHE A 533 -16.24 1.75 -1.12
C PHE A 533 -16.88 0.65 -0.29
N ASP A 534 -17.89 0.00 -0.87
CA ASP A 534 -18.53 -1.20 -0.30
C ASP A 534 -17.56 -2.41 -0.28
N ASN A 535 -18.06 -3.57 0.15
CA ASN A 535 -17.27 -4.80 0.18
C ASN A 535 -17.20 -5.52 -1.18
N GLY A 536 -17.82 -4.94 -2.22
CA GLY A 536 -17.81 -5.44 -3.58
C GLY A 536 -18.86 -6.51 -3.88
N VAL A 537 -19.15 -6.65 -5.17
CA VAL A 537 -19.98 -7.71 -5.75
C VAL A 537 -19.12 -8.57 -6.66
N ASN A 538 -19.10 -9.89 -6.44
CA ASN A 538 -18.35 -10.80 -7.31
C ASN A 538 -19.17 -11.19 -8.54
N VAL A 539 -18.59 -10.98 -9.74
CA VAL A 539 -19.18 -11.28 -11.03
C VAL A 539 -18.24 -12.14 -11.87
N ARG A 540 -18.78 -12.99 -12.75
CA ARG A 540 -17.97 -13.87 -13.61
C ARG A 540 -17.60 -13.23 -14.94
N ASP A 541 -18.48 -12.39 -15.44
CA ASP A 541 -18.28 -11.70 -16.71
C ASP A 541 -17.31 -10.52 -16.58
N SER A 542 -16.69 -10.11 -17.67
CA SER A 542 -15.84 -8.92 -17.74
C SER A 542 -16.65 -7.62 -17.91
N TYR A 543 -17.89 -7.64 -17.47
CA TYR A 543 -18.77 -6.48 -17.39
C TYR A 543 -19.75 -6.59 -16.21
N TYR A 544 -20.30 -5.44 -15.81
CA TYR A 544 -21.34 -5.36 -14.81
C TYR A 544 -22.30 -4.22 -15.15
N ASP A 545 -23.59 -4.50 -15.11
CA ASP A 545 -24.65 -3.53 -15.39
C ASP A 545 -25.29 -3.06 -14.08
N ILE A 546 -25.34 -1.73 -13.89
CA ILE A 546 -25.93 -1.13 -12.68
C ILE A 546 -26.84 0.05 -13.05
N GLU A 547 -27.95 0.21 -12.31
CA GLU A 547 -28.80 1.39 -12.39
C GLU A 547 -28.26 2.48 -11.46
N LEU A 548 -28.26 3.73 -11.95
CA LEU A 548 -27.85 4.89 -11.18
C LEU A 548 -29.07 5.63 -10.63
N GLU A 549 -28.96 6.08 -9.40
CA GLU A 549 -29.87 7.08 -8.85
C GLU A 549 -29.43 8.48 -9.31
N PRO A 550 -30.36 9.28 -9.87
CA PRO A 550 -30.02 10.61 -10.36
C PRO A 550 -29.51 11.55 -9.27
N GLY A 551 -28.52 12.37 -9.61
CA GLY A 551 -28.00 13.41 -8.73
C GLY A 551 -26.87 12.96 -7.81
N MET A 552 -26.46 11.69 -7.89
CA MET A 552 -25.33 11.14 -7.11
C MET A 552 -24.19 10.74 -8.02
N VAL A 553 -22.96 11.08 -7.63
CA VAL A 553 -21.75 10.59 -8.29
C VAL A 553 -21.45 9.19 -7.77
N TYR A 554 -21.34 8.24 -8.68
CA TYR A 554 -20.92 6.87 -8.41
C TYR A 554 -19.45 6.69 -8.81
N ASN A 555 -18.69 5.99 -7.98
CA ASN A 555 -17.30 5.66 -8.26
C ASN A 555 -17.12 4.15 -8.21
N PHE A 556 -16.37 3.61 -9.16
CA PHE A 556 -16.17 2.18 -9.32
C PHE A 556 -14.70 1.85 -9.48
N LYS A 557 -14.27 0.74 -8.90
CA LYS A 557 -12.99 0.09 -9.16
C LYS A 557 -13.19 -1.41 -9.24
N ILE A 558 -12.38 -2.07 -10.06
CA ILE A 558 -12.51 -3.49 -10.35
C ILE A 558 -11.25 -4.21 -9.92
N THR A 559 -11.40 -5.37 -9.30
CA THR A 559 -10.30 -6.31 -9.10
C THR A 559 -10.58 -7.63 -9.82
N ALA A 560 -9.54 -8.31 -10.22
CA ALA A 560 -9.62 -9.66 -10.78
C ALA A 560 -9.42 -10.70 -9.70
N CYS A 561 -10.20 -11.78 -9.74
CA CYS A 561 -10.19 -12.84 -8.74
C CYS A 561 -10.02 -14.22 -9.36
N ASN A 562 -9.36 -15.09 -8.63
CA ASN A 562 -9.34 -16.54 -8.86
C ASN A 562 -9.26 -17.27 -7.51
N ARG A 563 -9.09 -18.59 -7.52
CA ARG A 563 -8.96 -19.37 -6.28
C ARG A 563 -7.69 -19.06 -5.47
N GLY A 564 -6.70 -18.41 -6.09
CA GLY A 564 -5.46 -17.99 -5.43
C GLY A 564 -5.54 -16.66 -4.72
N GLY A 565 -6.53 -15.83 -5.06
CA GLY A 565 -6.68 -14.52 -4.42
C GLY A 565 -7.29 -13.46 -5.33
N GLU A 566 -7.09 -12.22 -4.90
CA GLU A 566 -7.60 -11.00 -5.51
C GLU A 566 -6.45 -10.08 -5.95
N SER A 567 -6.57 -9.45 -7.11
CA SER A 567 -5.58 -8.50 -7.63
C SER A 567 -5.63 -7.16 -6.91
N PHE A 568 -4.66 -6.28 -7.19
CA PHE A 568 -4.85 -4.86 -6.99
C PHE A 568 -5.99 -4.33 -7.89
N PRO A 569 -6.62 -3.18 -7.52
CA PRO A 569 -7.72 -2.63 -8.29
C PRO A 569 -7.23 -1.96 -9.58
N THR A 570 -8.18 -1.75 -10.51
CA THR A 570 -8.06 -0.76 -11.60
C THR A 570 -7.97 0.65 -11.01
N GLU A 571 -7.74 1.64 -11.89
CA GLU A 571 -8.11 3.02 -11.60
C GLU A 571 -9.58 3.13 -11.15
N THR A 572 -9.90 4.15 -10.37
CA THR A 572 -11.30 4.50 -10.06
C THR A 572 -11.90 5.27 -11.21
N LEU A 573 -13.03 4.80 -11.74
CA LEU A 573 -13.84 5.52 -12.72
C LEU A 573 -15.16 5.97 -12.11
N SER A 574 -15.72 7.06 -12.67
CA SER A 574 -16.89 7.72 -12.12
C SER A 574 -18.02 7.82 -13.13
N ALA A 575 -19.26 7.81 -12.64
CA ALA A 575 -20.44 8.05 -13.42
C ALA A 575 -21.46 8.91 -12.64
N PHE A 576 -22.22 9.71 -13.36
CA PHE A 576 -23.28 10.55 -12.80
C PHE A 576 -24.45 10.62 -13.74
N GLN A 577 -25.65 10.45 -13.22
CA GLN A 577 -26.89 10.61 -13.96
C GLN A 577 -27.62 11.91 -13.59
N ARG A 578 -28.04 12.64 -14.59
CA ARG A 578 -28.90 13.80 -14.44
C ARG A 578 -30.28 13.50 -15.03
N ASN A 579 -31.36 13.75 -14.26
CA ASN A 579 -32.72 13.60 -14.78
C ASN A 579 -32.95 14.46 -16.01
N GLY A 580 -33.45 13.85 -17.09
CA GLY A 580 -33.77 14.52 -18.32
C GLY A 580 -32.57 14.94 -19.18
N ALA A 581 -31.35 14.63 -18.79
CA ALA A 581 -30.19 14.91 -19.61
C ALA A 581 -30.19 14.04 -20.89
N LYS A 582 -29.94 14.69 -22.02
CA LYS A 582 -29.80 14.04 -23.34
C LYS A 582 -28.33 13.95 -23.79
N GLN A 583 -27.47 14.68 -23.15
CA GLN A 583 -26.06 14.81 -23.51
C GLN A 583 -25.17 14.18 -22.43
N THR A 584 -24.08 13.58 -22.87
CA THR A 584 -23.12 12.91 -21.98
C THR A 584 -21.72 13.48 -22.16
N ILE A 585 -21.06 13.76 -21.05
CA ILE A 585 -19.65 14.13 -20.96
C ILE A 585 -18.84 12.85 -20.65
N LEU A 586 -17.72 12.66 -21.35
CA LEU A 586 -16.78 11.59 -21.08
C LEU A 586 -15.55 12.13 -20.36
N ILE A 587 -15.19 11.56 -19.23
CA ILE A 587 -13.90 11.79 -18.58
C ILE A 587 -12.95 10.67 -19.01
N ILE A 588 -11.77 11.01 -19.51
CA ILE A 588 -10.71 10.04 -19.86
C ILE A 588 -9.62 10.15 -18.79
N ASN A 589 -9.41 9.06 -18.04
CA ASN A 589 -8.25 8.96 -17.17
C ASN A 589 -7.01 8.65 -18.01
N GLY A 590 -6.12 9.63 -18.18
CA GLY A 590 -4.83 9.52 -18.84
C GLY A 590 -3.63 9.59 -17.89
N PHE A 591 -3.87 9.64 -16.56
CA PHE A 591 -2.82 9.74 -15.56
C PHE A 591 -2.49 8.38 -14.96
N HIS A 592 -1.46 7.73 -15.51
CA HIS A 592 -1.00 6.39 -15.13
C HIS A 592 0.41 6.38 -14.55
N ARG A 593 1.17 7.47 -14.64
CA ARG A 593 2.57 7.55 -14.26
C ARG A 593 2.80 7.17 -12.80
N LEU A 594 3.76 6.26 -12.61
CA LEU A 594 4.44 5.93 -11.36
C LEU A 594 5.93 5.97 -11.63
N SER A 595 6.67 6.80 -10.91
CA SER A 595 8.09 7.01 -11.18
C SER A 595 8.91 7.26 -9.93
N SER A 596 10.21 6.96 -10.01
CA SER A 596 11.20 7.48 -9.07
C SER A 596 11.32 9.00 -9.22
N PRO A 597 12.00 9.70 -8.28
CA PRO A 597 12.42 11.07 -8.51
C PRO A 597 13.35 11.19 -9.72
N ALA A 598 13.52 12.43 -10.21
CA ALA A 598 14.46 12.73 -11.28
C ALA A 598 15.85 12.18 -10.96
N VAL A 599 16.46 11.54 -11.96
CA VAL A 599 17.75 10.85 -11.82
C VAL A 599 18.87 11.72 -12.34
N ILE A 600 19.90 11.92 -11.52
CA ILE A 600 21.19 12.46 -11.97
C ILE A 600 22.18 11.29 -12.03
N ASN A 601 22.77 11.07 -13.20
CA ASN A 601 23.77 10.03 -13.38
C ASN A 601 24.73 10.42 -14.49
N ASN A 602 25.82 11.06 -14.13
CA ASN A 602 26.89 11.48 -15.00
C ASN A 602 28.27 11.16 -14.40
N ASN A 603 29.34 11.56 -15.06
CA ASN A 603 30.70 11.24 -14.61
C ASN A 603 31.13 11.95 -13.31
N LEU A 604 30.40 12.97 -12.88
CA LEU A 604 30.70 13.80 -11.71
C LEU A 604 29.74 13.52 -10.57
N GLU A 605 28.46 13.24 -10.88
CA GLU A 605 27.39 13.22 -9.91
C GLU A 605 26.47 12.01 -10.13
N GLN A 606 26.03 11.40 -9.04
CA GLN A 606 25.02 10.34 -9.03
C GLN A 606 24.03 10.57 -7.87
N GLY A 607 22.74 10.51 -8.15
CA GLY A 607 21.71 10.67 -7.13
C GLY A 607 20.32 11.00 -7.70
N PHE A 608 19.49 11.59 -6.85
CA PHE A 608 18.13 12.00 -7.19
C PHE A 608 17.93 13.49 -6.93
N ASP A 609 17.28 14.16 -7.88
CA ASP A 609 16.87 15.56 -7.76
C ASP A 609 15.37 15.65 -7.53
N ILE A 610 14.98 15.68 -6.25
CA ILE A 610 13.58 15.80 -5.85
C ILE A 610 13.00 17.21 -6.06
N GLU A 611 13.84 18.21 -6.36
CA GLU A 611 13.38 19.55 -6.70
C GLU A 611 13.03 19.68 -8.17
N ALA A 612 13.72 18.96 -9.03
CA ALA A 612 13.38 18.89 -10.45
C ALA A 612 12.11 18.07 -10.69
N ASP A 613 12.03 16.87 -10.08
CA ASP A 613 10.84 16.01 -10.08
C ASP A 613 10.88 15.08 -8.87
N PRO A 614 9.96 15.17 -7.92
CA PRO A 614 9.94 14.29 -6.75
C PRO A 614 9.49 12.85 -7.08
N GLY A 615 9.13 12.56 -8.32
CA GLY A 615 8.53 11.29 -8.69
C GLY A 615 7.09 11.15 -8.24
N LEU A 616 6.51 9.99 -8.49
CA LEU A 616 5.14 9.64 -8.15
C LEU A 616 5.10 8.22 -7.61
N SER A 617 4.93 8.08 -6.30
CA SER A 617 4.71 6.76 -5.67
C SER A 617 3.33 6.20 -6.02
N TYR A 618 3.18 4.88 -5.85
CA TYR A 618 1.87 4.25 -5.80
C TYR A 618 1.18 4.65 -4.49
N ILE A 619 0.01 5.28 -4.59
CA ILE A 619 -0.69 5.83 -3.42
C ILE A 619 0.25 6.69 -2.55
N ASN A 620 0.30 6.46 -1.26
CA ASN A 620 1.14 7.20 -0.35
C ASN A 620 2.50 6.51 -0.15
N ASN A 621 3.53 7.29 0.16
CA ASN A 621 4.89 6.81 0.38
C ASN A 621 5.56 7.53 1.56
N ALA A 622 6.22 6.76 2.41
CA ALA A 622 7.06 7.28 3.51
C ALA A 622 8.57 7.12 3.23
N GLY A 623 8.95 6.96 1.96
CA GLY A 623 10.30 6.56 1.55
C GLY A 623 11.35 7.66 1.49
N TRP A 624 10.96 8.93 1.66
CA TRP A 624 11.87 10.07 1.55
C TRP A 624 12.27 10.59 2.92
N SER A 625 13.57 10.83 3.11
CA SER A 625 14.07 11.55 4.29
C SER A 625 14.07 13.06 4.05
N GLY A 626 14.31 13.49 2.81
CA GLY A 626 14.33 14.87 2.41
C GLY A 626 15.22 15.15 1.22
N ARG A 627 15.66 16.39 1.09
CA ARG A 627 16.53 16.87 0.01
C ARG A 627 17.94 16.31 0.16
N GLN A 628 18.56 15.94 -0.94
CA GLN A 628 19.99 15.65 -1.02
C GLN A 628 20.70 16.80 -1.75
N SER A 629 21.64 17.45 -1.07
CA SER A 629 22.32 18.64 -1.59
C SER A 629 23.63 18.36 -2.31
N ASN A 630 24.17 17.13 -2.20
CA ASN A 630 25.41 16.71 -2.83
C ASN A 630 25.26 15.32 -3.43
N PHE A 631 25.65 15.18 -4.69
CA PHE A 631 25.62 13.93 -5.46
C PHE A 631 27.02 13.40 -5.81
N ASP A 632 28.09 14.03 -5.32
CA ASP A 632 29.47 13.64 -5.62
C ASP A 632 29.82 12.29 -4.97
N ILE A 633 30.03 11.27 -5.79
CA ILE A 633 30.35 9.90 -5.33
C ILE A 633 31.62 9.85 -4.48
N SER A 634 32.59 10.77 -4.67
CA SER A 634 33.80 10.83 -3.86
C SER A 634 33.53 11.20 -2.41
N MET A 635 32.36 11.76 -2.13
CA MET A 635 31.89 12.13 -0.81
C MET A 635 31.09 11.01 -0.12
N MET A 636 30.94 9.86 -0.75
CA MET A 636 30.22 8.72 -0.14
C MET A 636 30.84 8.30 1.19
N GLY A 637 29.99 8.11 2.18
CA GLY A 637 30.39 7.74 3.53
C GLY A 637 30.93 8.88 4.40
N LYS A 638 31.06 10.10 3.87
CA LYS A 638 31.35 11.30 4.67
C LYS A 638 30.10 11.83 5.30
N GLU A 639 30.21 12.37 6.51
CA GLU A 639 29.09 12.96 7.26
C GLU A 639 29.02 14.47 7.00
N GLY A 640 27.79 14.99 6.98
CA GLY A 640 27.52 16.44 6.86
C GLY A 640 26.56 16.76 5.71
N VAL A 641 26.13 18.02 5.66
CA VAL A 641 25.12 18.51 4.70
C VAL A 641 25.60 18.35 3.24
N ASP A 642 26.90 18.47 3.02
CA ASP A 642 27.49 18.39 1.67
C ASP A 642 28.02 17.00 1.32
N ALA A 643 27.80 16.01 2.18
CA ALA A 643 28.25 14.65 1.91
C ALA A 643 27.23 13.87 1.10
N LEU A 644 27.68 13.03 0.18
CA LEU A 644 26.80 12.19 -0.63
C LEU A 644 26.13 11.14 0.25
N GLY A 645 26.08 10.84 1.26
CA GLY A 645 25.36 9.93 2.13
C GLY A 645 24.42 10.62 3.10
N TYR A 646 24.28 11.93 2.96
CA TYR A 646 23.46 12.74 3.84
C TYR A 646 22.52 13.60 3.01
N GLY A 647 21.24 13.45 3.28
CA GLY A 647 20.19 14.32 2.79
C GLY A 647 19.56 15.09 3.94
N GLY A 648 18.60 15.95 3.62
CA GLY A 648 17.76 16.59 4.62
C GLY A 648 16.88 15.57 5.35
N GLU A 649 16.39 15.95 6.52
CA GLU A 649 15.39 15.21 7.29
C GLU A 649 14.02 15.93 7.31
N GLU A 650 13.79 16.90 6.45
CA GLU A 650 12.59 17.75 6.43
C GLU A 650 11.30 17.00 6.10
N LEU A 651 11.40 15.82 5.46
CA LEU A 651 10.26 14.96 5.14
C LEU A 651 10.13 13.77 6.11
N VAL A 652 11.02 13.64 7.06
CA VAL A 652 10.95 12.58 8.07
C VAL A 652 9.66 12.72 8.90
N GLY A 653 8.92 11.65 9.04
CA GLY A 653 7.63 11.64 9.73
C GLY A 653 6.44 12.03 8.87
N LYS A 654 6.67 12.45 7.64
CA LYS A 654 5.61 12.75 6.67
C LYS A 654 5.35 11.57 5.75
N VAL A 655 4.12 11.49 5.26
CA VAL A 655 3.70 10.53 4.24
C VAL A 655 3.40 11.32 2.98
N ILE A 656 4.12 11.02 1.91
CA ILE A 656 4.03 11.76 0.65
C ILE A 656 2.92 11.17 -0.22
N ALA A 657 1.99 12.01 -0.66
CA ALA A 657 0.94 11.62 -1.57
C ALA A 657 1.48 11.44 -3.00
N GLY A 658 1.23 10.29 -3.60
CA GLY A 658 1.52 9.95 -4.98
C GLY A 658 0.27 9.83 -5.83
N ASN A 659 0.32 8.99 -6.87
CA ASN A 659 -0.83 8.71 -7.71
C ASN A 659 -1.74 7.64 -7.06
N ASN A 660 -2.95 8.01 -6.72
CA ASN A 660 -3.97 7.12 -6.15
C ASN A 660 -4.98 6.60 -7.18
N PHE A 661 -4.85 7.00 -8.46
CA PHE A 661 -5.69 6.59 -9.58
C PHE A 661 -7.19 6.85 -9.40
N SER A 662 -7.59 7.89 -8.67
CA SER A 662 -9.00 8.16 -8.38
C SER A 662 -9.50 9.55 -8.85
N TYR A 663 -8.73 10.26 -9.66
CA TYR A 663 -8.97 11.66 -9.98
C TYR A 663 -10.18 11.92 -10.90
N THR A 664 -10.72 10.89 -11.58
CA THR A 664 -12.01 11.01 -12.26
C THR A 664 -13.14 11.37 -11.31
N ARG A 665 -13.00 11.08 -10.01
CA ARG A 665 -13.97 11.43 -8.96
C ARG A 665 -14.08 12.95 -8.80
N GLU A 666 -12.96 13.64 -8.65
CA GLU A 666 -12.88 15.09 -8.49
C GLU A 666 -13.45 15.82 -9.73
N HIS A 667 -13.16 15.29 -10.92
CA HIS A 667 -13.70 15.80 -12.18
C HIS A 667 -15.20 15.55 -12.31
N ALA A 668 -15.67 14.34 -12.03
CA ALA A 668 -17.10 14.01 -12.08
C ALA A 668 -17.90 14.82 -11.06
N GLU A 669 -17.38 15.03 -9.86
CA GLU A 669 -18.00 15.90 -8.86
C GLU A 669 -18.11 17.33 -9.39
N ALA A 670 -17.01 17.91 -9.89
CA ALA A 670 -17.02 19.26 -10.44
C ALA A 670 -17.96 19.41 -11.63
N LEU A 671 -17.96 18.47 -12.57
CA LEU A 671 -18.84 18.44 -13.72
C LEU A 671 -20.30 18.29 -13.33
N SER A 672 -20.63 17.56 -12.26
CA SER A 672 -22.00 17.39 -11.78
C SER A 672 -22.68 18.71 -11.39
N HIS A 673 -21.90 19.77 -11.16
CA HIS A 673 -22.40 21.12 -10.84
C HIS A 673 -22.53 22.05 -12.07
N THR A 674 -22.20 21.57 -13.29
CA THR A 674 -22.03 22.47 -14.44
C THR A 674 -23.28 22.67 -15.30
N GLY A 675 -24.17 21.72 -15.43
CA GLY A 675 -25.31 21.78 -16.32
C GLY A 675 -26.15 20.51 -16.40
N ASN A 676 -26.91 20.35 -17.46
CA ASN A 676 -27.83 19.21 -17.64
C ASN A 676 -27.15 18.09 -18.46
N TYR A 677 -26.08 17.50 -17.90
CA TYR A 677 -25.29 16.45 -18.53
C TYR A 677 -25.25 15.18 -17.68
N ASN A 678 -25.25 14.04 -18.36
CA ASN A 678 -24.78 12.78 -17.81
C ASN A 678 -23.27 12.74 -17.89
N ILE A 679 -22.63 11.98 -17.02
CA ILE A 679 -21.17 11.81 -16.98
C ILE A 679 -20.85 10.33 -16.93
N VAL A 680 -19.85 9.92 -17.72
CA VAL A 680 -19.19 8.61 -17.62
C VAL A 680 -17.70 8.80 -17.76
N SER A 681 -16.94 7.77 -17.44
CA SER A 681 -15.48 7.83 -17.56
C SER A 681 -14.89 6.53 -18.14
N CYS A 682 -13.66 6.64 -18.63
CA CYS A 682 -12.91 5.50 -19.13
C CYS A 682 -11.40 5.70 -18.92
N SER A 683 -10.65 4.60 -18.98
CA SER A 683 -9.20 4.61 -19.10
C SER A 683 -8.78 5.13 -20.49
N SER A 684 -7.69 5.89 -20.60
CA SER A 684 -7.12 6.27 -21.89
C SER A 684 -6.80 5.04 -22.76
N LYS A 685 -6.41 3.94 -22.14
CA LYS A 685 -6.13 2.68 -22.84
C LYS A 685 -7.35 2.14 -23.60
N ALA A 686 -8.56 2.32 -23.09
CA ALA A 686 -9.79 1.93 -23.79
C ALA A 686 -10.01 2.80 -25.04
N VAL A 687 -9.66 4.09 -24.98
CA VAL A 687 -9.70 5.00 -26.14
C VAL A 687 -8.62 4.63 -27.16
N GLU A 688 -7.39 4.45 -26.70
CA GLU A 688 -6.23 4.07 -27.55
C GLU A 688 -6.51 2.78 -28.32
N ASN A 689 -7.12 1.80 -27.69
CA ASN A 689 -7.51 0.52 -28.28
C ASN A 689 -8.73 0.62 -29.22
N GLY A 690 -9.39 1.79 -29.33
CA GLY A 690 -10.58 1.97 -30.15
C GLY A 690 -11.86 1.36 -29.57
N GLU A 691 -11.91 1.11 -28.26
CA GLU A 691 -13.06 0.52 -27.56
C GLU A 691 -14.10 1.58 -27.15
N ILE A 692 -13.75 2.86 -27.29
CA ILE A 692 -14.59 4.03 -27.04
C ILE A 692 -14.69 4.86 -28.32
N ASP A 693 -15.90 5.14 -28.76
CA ASP A 693 -16.20 6.07 -29.84
C ASP A 693 -16.45 7.46 -29.25
N LEU A 694 -15.48 8.36 -29.36
CA LEU A 694 -15.54 9.71 -28.80
C LEU A 694 -16.68 10.56 -29.42
N SER A 695 -17.11 10.25 -30.65
CA SER A 695 -18.17 11.01 -31.35
C SER A 695 -19.55 10.92 -30.68
N LYS A 696 -19.74 9.96 -29.78
CA LYS A 696 -20.96 9.79 -28.98
C LYS A 696 -21.08 10.80 -27.83
N TYR A 697 -20.01 11.51 -27.51
CA TYR A 697 -19.94 12.40 -26.35
C TYR A 697 -19.94 13.85 -26.76
N THR A 698 -20.73 14.65 -26.06
CA THR A 698 -20.85 16.08 -26.33
C THR A 698 -19.59 16.85 -25.97
N LEU A 699 -18.86 16.38 -24.96
CA LEU A 699 -17.60 16.93 -24.50
C LEU A 699 -16.72 15.78 -23.94
N VAL A 700 -15.43 15.88 -24.17
CA VAL A 700 -14.40 15.01 -23.59
C VAL A 700 -13.56 15.83 -22.62
N ASP A 701 -13.34 15.30 -21.43
CA ASP A 701 -12.48 15.83 -20.37
C ASP A 701 -11.30 14.85 -20.18
N LEU A 702 -10.10 15.23 -20.61
CA LEU A 702 -8.90 14.42 -20.54
C LEU A 702 -8.04 14.82 -19.34
N VAL A 703 -7.92 13.92 -18.38
CA VAL A 703 -7.16 14.08 -17.15
C VAL A 703 -5.78 13.48 -17.32
N LEU A 704 -4.74 14.30 -17.39
CA LEU A 704 -3.34 13.87 -17.57
C LEU A 704 -2.50 13.98 -16.30
N GLY A 705 -2.96 14.72 -15.28
CA GLY A 705 -2.20 14.87 -14.03
C GLY A 705 -0.75 15.27 -14.25
N ASN A 706 0.17 14.47 -13.74
CA ASN A 706 1.64 14.59 -13.97
C ASN A 706 2.15 13.55 -14.97
N GLU A 707 1.36 13.13 -15.95
CA GLU A 707 1.78 12.20 -16.99
C GLU A 707 2.85 12.84 -17.89
N LYS A 708 3.97 12.17 -18.05
CA LYS A 708 5.07 12.53 -18.97
C LYS A 708 6.03 11.38 -19.16
N ASP A 709 6.82 11.43 -20.23
CA ASP A 709 8.06 10.67 -20.36
C ASP A 709 9.15 11.34 -19.50
N ASP A 710 9.60 10.67 -18.47
CA ASP A 710 10.68 11.17 -17.61
C ASP A 710 12.07 10.63 -18.01
N GLY A 711 12.12 9.74 -19.01
CA GLY A 711 13.35 9.17 -19.57
C GLY A 711 14.06 8.15 -18.67
N HIS A 712 13.54 7.84 -17.48
CA HIS A 712 14.20 6.92 -16.55
C HIS A 712 13.29 5.87 -15.92
N SER A 713 11.97 6.03 -15.99
CA SER A 713 11.02 5.03 -15.53
C SER A 713 11.11 3.72 -16.29
N LEU A 714 10.94 2.60 -15.61
CA LEU A 714 10.96 1.25 -16.19
C LEU A 714 9.76 0.96 -17.11
N ILE A 715 8.71 1.78 -17.03
CA ILE A 715 7.56 1.77 -17.92
C ILE A 715 7.49 3.10 -18.64
N TYR A 716 7.25 3.04 -19.94
CA TYR A 716 7.10 4.24 -20.77
C TYR A 716 5.76 4.92 -20.54
N TYR A 717 5.82 6.16 -20.11
CA TYR A 717 4.70 7.08 -19.97
C TYR A 717 4.79 8.19 -21.02
N LYS A 718 3.68 8.80 -21.40
CA LYS A 718 3.62 9.91 -22.36
C LYS A 718 2.26 10.58 -22.26
N SER A 719 2.23 11.91 -22.17
CA SER A 719 0.99 12.70 -22.11
C SER A 719 0.06 12.41 -23.28
N PHE A 720 0.58 12.44 -24.49
CA PHE A 720 -0.19 12.16 -25.70
C PHE A 720 0.50 11.11 -26.55
N LYS A 721 0.24 9.85 -26.26
CA LYS A 721 0.69 8.74 -27.11
C LYS A 721 0.13 8.88 -28.52
N PRO A 722 0.82 8.40 -29.57
CA PRO A 722 0.36 8.52 -30.96
C PRO A 722 -1.08 8.02 -31.18
N SER A 723 -1.43 6.88 -30.56
CA SER A 723 -2.79 6.32 -30.63
C SER A 723 -3.86 7.26 -30.04
N LEU A 724 -3.58 7.89 -28.90
CA LEU A 724 -4.47 8.86 -28.27
C LEU A 724 -4.61 10.13 -29.12
N ARG A 725 -3.48 10.68 -29.63
CA ARG A 725 -3.48 11.84 -30.54
C ARG A 725 -4.37 11.61 -31.76
N GLN A 726 -4.25 10.44 -32.38
CA GLN A 726 -5.07 10.09 -33.55
C GLN A 726 -6.57 10.12 -33.21
N LYS A 727 -6.98 9.56 -32.08
CA LYS A 727 -8.39 9.54 -31.67
C LYS A 727 -8.91 10.94 -31.34
N LEU A 728 -8.13 11.75 -30.64
CA LEU A 728 -8.48 13.14 -30.30
C LEU A 728 -8.58 14.01 -31.55
N SER A 729 -7.63 13.88 -32.48
CA SER A 729 -7.70 14.61 -33.76
C SER A 729 -8.96 14.29 -34.55
N ALA A 730 -9.29 13.02 -34.69
CA ALA A 730 -10.51 12.59 -35.38
C ALA A 730 -11.79 13.08 -34.70
N TYR A 731 -11.80 13.20 -33.38
CA TYR A 731 -12.90 13.75 -32.60
C TYR A 731 -13.05 15.26 -32.82
N LEU A 732 -11.94 16.02 -32.73
CA LEU A 732 -11.93 17.47 -32.91
C LEU A 732 -12.37 17.85 -34.33
N GLN A 733 -11.89 17.15 -35.36
CA GLN A 733 -12.27 17.35 -36.76
C GLN A 733 -13.80 17.14 -37.03
N LYS A 734 -14.51 16.51 -36.09
CA LYS A 734 -15.97 16.31 -36.14
C LYS A 734 -16.72 17.24 -35.19
N HIS A 735 -16.23 18.45 -35.01
CA HIS A 735 -16.80 19.47 -34.12
C HIS A 735 -16.76 19.07 -32.62
N GLY A 736 -15.72 18.30 -32.23
CA GLY A 736 -15.50 17.88 -30.86
C GLY A 736 -15.24 19.04 -29.89
N LYS A 737 -15.57 18.85 -28.63
CA LYS A 737 -15.29 19.80 -27.54
C LYS A 737 -14.39 19.12 -26.53
N LEU A 738 -13.19 19.68 -26.29
CA LEU A 738 -12.17 19.02 -25.48
C LEU A 738 -11.71 19.92 -24.35
N LEU A 739 -11.77 19.41 -23.13
CA LEU A 739 -11.03 19.90 -21.98
C LEU A 739 -9.82 19.01 -21.77
N VAL A 740 -8.63 19.60 -21.58
CA VAL A 740 -7.41 18.87 -21.23
C VAL A 740 -6.79 19.53 -20.02
N SER A 741 -6.38 18.74 -19.05
CA SER A 741 -5.66 19.22 -17.86
C SER A 741 -4.45 18.34 -17.52
N GLY A 742 -3.29 18.96 -17.28
CA GLY A 742 -2.07 18.24 -16.91
C GLY A 742 -0.85 19.14 -16.85
N SER A 743 0.14 18.77 -16.02
CA SER A 743 1.31 19.58 -15.72
C SER A 743 2.31 19.69 -16.89
N TYR A 744 2.45 18.62 -17.69
CA TYR A 744 3.56 18.48 -18.66
C TYR A 744 3.07 18.24 -20.08
N LEU A 745 1.86 18.72 -20.39
CA LEU A 745 1.20 18.44 -21.66
C LEU A 745 1.91 19.06 -22.88
N ALA A 746 2.72 20.11 -22.69
CA ALA A 746 3.44 20.79 -23.76
C ALA A 746 4.95 20.47 -23.74
N SER A 747 5.57 20.48 -22.58
CA SER A 747 7.01 20.14 -22.43
C SER A 747 7.33 18.68 -22.76
N ASP A 748 6.37 17.77 -22.57
CA ASP A 748 6.54 16.36 -22.94
C ASP A 748 6.46 16.11 -24.47
N MET A 749 6.01 17.09 -25.23
CA MET A 749 5.79 17.01 -26.67
C MET A 749 6.95 17.70 -27.44
N GLN A 750 8.12 17.02 -27.52
CA GLN A 750 9.36 17.59 -28.06
C GLN A 750 9.56 17.35 -29.54
N GLY A 751 8.92 16.36 -30.12
CA GLY A 751 9.03 16.08 -31.56
C GLY A 751 8.38 17.16 -32.42
N ALA A 752 8.91 17.43 -33.61
CA ALA A 752 8.37 18.46 -34.53
C ALA A 752 6.89 18.21 -34.88
N ASP A 753 6.52 16.95 -35.11
CA ASP A 753 5.13 16.55 -35.38
C ASP A 753 4.24 16.69 -34.10
N GLU A 754 4.83 16.48 -32.93
CA GLU A 754 4.16 16.64 -31.64
C GLU A 754 3.86 18.11 -31.37
N GLN A 755 4.83 18.99 -31.54
CA GLN A 755 4.66 20.43 -31.40
C GLN A 755 3.65 21.01 -32.42
N LEU A 756 3.70 20.51 -33.66
CA LEU A 756 2.73 20.88 -34.69
C LEU A 756 1.32 20.42 -34.32
N TRP A 757 1.19 19.24 -33.69
CA TRP A 757 -0.09 18.74 -33.22
C TRP A 757 -0.65 19.61 -32.09
N LEU A 758 0.17 20.00 -31.09
CA LEU A 758 -0.22 20.94 -30.04
C LEU A 758 -0.76 22.25 -30.63
N LYS A 759 0.00 22.84 -31.55
CA LYS A 759 -0.39 24.08 -32.24
C LYS A 759 -1.68 23.94 -33.03
N ASN A 760 -1.84 22.86 -33.78
CA ASN A 760 -2.97 22.71 -34.69
C ASN A 760 -4.26 22.34 -33.96
N TYR A 761 -4.19 21.50 -32.90
CA TYR A 761 -5.36 20.95 -32.24
C TYR A 761 -5.63 21.54 -30.85
N LEU A 762 -4.62 21.69 -30.00
CA LEU A 762 -4.79 22.30 -28.67
C LEU A 762 -4.64 23.82 -28.68
N LYS A 763 -4.10 24.38 -29.78
CA LYS A 763 -3.84 25.83 -29.96
C LYS A 763 -2.90 26.40 -28.91
N VAL A 764 -1.90 25.62 -28.50
CA VAL A 764 -0.89 25.96 -27.51
C VAL A 764 0.52 25.74 -28.03
N THR A 765 1.46 26.51 -27.50
CA THR A 765 2.91 26.26 -27.59
C THR A 765 3.49 26.25 -26.20
N TYR A 766 4.60 25.50 -26.05
CA TYR A 766 5.42 25.53 -24.84
C TYR A 766 6.34 26.74 -24.86
N ASP A 767 6.37 27.54 -23.80
CA ASP A 767 7.18 28.76 -23.73
C ASP A 767 8.66 28.52 -23.44
N GLY A 768 9.10 27.25 -23.39
CA GLY A 768 10.48 26.88 -23.09
C GLY A 768 10.83 26.98 -21.59
N SER A 769 9.83 27.19 -20.74
CA SER A 769 10.00 27.29 -19.29
C SER A 769 8.81 26.67 -18.55
N ASN A 770 9.03 26.36 -17.26
CA ASN A 770 8.02 25.83 -16.38
C ASN A 770 7.71 26.84 -15.27
N ALA A 771 6.48 26.83 -14.79
CA ALA A 771 6.07 27.72 -13.71
C ALA A 771 6.91 27.46 -12.44
N ASN A 772 7.26 28.51 -11.73
CA ASN A 772 8.02 28.45 -10.50
C ASN A 772 7.23 27.63 -9.45
N ASN A 773 7.87 26.65 -8.84
CA ASN A 773 7.26 25.75 -7.85
C ASN A 773 6.95 26.41 -6.49
N TYR A 774 7.45 27.63 -6.21
CA TYR A 774 7.17 28.33 -4.96
C TYR A 774 5.84 29.08 -4.94
N ASN A 775 5.28 29.41 -6.11
CA ASN A 775 4.01 30.14 -6.17
C ASN A 775 2.89 29.23 -6.67
N SER A 776 1.91 28.98 -5.82
CA SER A 776 0.77 28.10 -6.10
C SER A 776 -0.45 28.82 -6.68
N THR A 777 -0.40 30.18 -6.78
CA THR A 777 -1.55 31.01 -7.15
C THR A 777 -1.71 31.09 -8.66
N ILE A 778 -2.93 30.88 -9.11
CA ILE A 778 -3.38 31.01 -10.52
C ILE A 778 -4.52 32.03 -10.54
N SER A 779 -4.55 32.90 -11.55
CA SER A 779 -5.54 33.95 -11.69
C SER A 779 -6.17 33.96 -13.07
N GLY A 780 -7.44 34.36 -13.15
CA GLY A 780 -8.21 34.49 -14.39
C GLY A 780 -9.66 34.06 -14.21
N MET A 781 -10.48 34.23 -15.26
CA MET A 781 -11.90 33.89 -15.21
C MET A 781 -12.65 34.55 -14.03
N GLY A 782 -12.21 35.74 -13.59
CA GLY A 782 -12.80 36.48 -12.48
C GLY A 782 -12.47 35.96 -11.08
N THR A 783 -11.48 35.11 -10.92
CA THR A 783 -11.08 34.54 -9.62
C THR A 783 -9.56 34.34 -9.53
N SER A 784 -9.08 34.15 -8.31
CA SER A 784 -7.70 33.73 -8.02
C SER A 784 -7.75 32.54 -7.04
N PHE A 785 -6.89 31.53 -7.22
CA PHE A 785 -6.92 30.32 -6.41
C PHE A 785 -5.56 29.63 -6.35
N ASP A 786 -5.41 28.78 -5.35
CA ASP A 786 -4.20 27.99 -5.13
C ASP A 786 -4.36 26.54 -5.55
N ILE A 787 -3.27 25.95 -6.04
CA ILE A 787 -3.14 24.53 -6.34
C ILE A 787 -2.09 23.87 -5.43
N TYR A 788 -2.17 22.54 -5.29
CA TYR A 788 -1.09 21.77 -4.68
C TYR A 788 0.12 21.76 -5.64
N ARG A 789 1.23 22.37 -5.22
CA ARG A 789 2.45 22.54 -6.03
C ARG A 789 3.62 21.71 -5.53
N THR A 790 3.70 21.45 -4.24
CA THR A 790 4.84 20.84 -3.58
C THR A 790 4.47 19.49 -2.97
N ILE A 791 5.47 18.72 -2.61
CA ILE A 791 5.33 17.48 -1.84
C ILE A 791 4.52 17.75 -0.58
N ASN A 792 3.46 16.96 -0.36
CA ASN A 792 2.59 17.04 0.81
C ASN A 792 1.90 15.71 1.10
N GLU A 793 1.17 15.61 2.22
CA GLU A 793 0.52 14.39 2.68
C GLU A 793 -0.89 14.15 2.08
N GLN A 794 -1.48 15.16 1.44
CA GLN A 794 -2.90 15.16 1.07
C GLN A 794 -3.14 14.80 -0.39
N HIS A 795 -2.34 15.36 -1.30
CA HIS A 795 -2.53 15.25 -2.74
C HIS A 795 -1.17 15.33 -3.44
N TYR A 796 -1.00 14.67 -4.57
CA TYR A 796 0.20 14.89 -5.38
C TYR A 796 0.28 16.37 -5.81
N GLY A 797 1.49 16.86 -6.05
CA GLY A 797 1.72 18.25 -6.45
C GLY A 797 1.91 18.40 -7.95
N ALA A 798 1.33 19.44 -8.55
CA ALA A 798 1.70 19.96 -9.86
C ALA A 798 3.04 20.70 -9.74
N TYR A 799 4.14 19.96 -9.74
CA TYR A 799 5.43 20.45 -9.22
C TYR A 799 6.04 21.57 -10.04
N THR A 800 6.25 21.36 -11.33
CA THR A 800 6.79 22.30 -12.29
C THR A 800 5.94 22.30 -13.57
N PRO A 801 4.67 22.74 -13.51
CA PRO A 801 3.80 22.72 -14.67
C PRO A 801 4.29 23.66 -15.77
N ASP A 802 3.92 23.35 -17.00
CA ASP A 802 4.32 24.08 -18.18
C ASP A 802 3.83 25.53 -18.19
N ASN A 803 4.65 26.45 -18.68
CA ASN A 803 4.19 27.75 -19.17
C ASN A 803 3.76 27.57 -20.63
N ILE A 804 2.53 27.97 -20.97
CA ILE A 804 1.96 27.80 -22.30
C ILE A 804 1.47 29.13 -22.89
N SER A 805 1.64 29.30 -24.17
CA SER A 805 1.14 30.46 -24.92
C SER A 805 0.09 30.06 -25.96
N PRO A 806 -0.93 30.91 -26.21
CA PRO A 806 -1.92 30.68 -27.23
C PRO A 806 -1.33 30.84 -28.63
N THR A 807 -1.87 30.08 -29.60
CA THR A 807 -1.60 30.24 -31.01
C THR A 807 -2.86 30.57 -31.79
N ASP A 808 -2.71 31.14 -32.99
CA ASP A 808 -3.82 31.53 -33.86
C ASP A 808 -4.82 32.46 -33.13
N ASN A 809 -6.11 32.12 -33.16
CA ASN A 809 -7.19 32.88 -32.52
C ASN A 809 -7.51 32.42 -31.07
N ALA A 810 -6.63 31.63 -30.45
CA ALA A 810 -6.79 31.27 -29.04
C ALA A 810 -6.36 32.40 -28.11
N PHE A 811 -6.75 32.34 -26.86
CA PHE A 811 -6.37 33.34 -25.87
C PHE A 811 -5.99 32.69 -24.53
N CYS A 812 -5.17 33.40 -23.76
CA CYS A 812 -4.80 33.00 -22.42
C CYS A 812 -5.98 33.26 -21.48
N ALA A 813 -6.53 32.19 -20.89
CA ALA A 813 -7.71 32.24 -20.01
C ALA A 813 -7.33 32.31 -18.51
N LEU A 814 -6.18 31.73 -18.13
CA LEU A 814 -5.62 31.74 -16.78
C LEU A 814 -4.12 32.00 -16.86
N THR A 815 -3.59 32.66 -15.85
CA THR A 815 -2.14 32.95 -15.71
C THR A 815 -1.62 32.50 -14.35
N TYR A 816 -0.36 32.06 -14.35
CA TYR A 816 0.41 31.92 -13.12
C TYR A 816 0.73 33.30 -12.51
N ALA A 817 1.15 33.33 -11.27
CA ALA A 817 1.44 34.58 -10.56
C ALA A 817 2.61 35.41 -11.14
N ASP A 818 3.47 34.77 -11.93
CA ASP A 818 4.57 35.39 -12.67
C ASP A 818 4.13 36.00 -14.03
N GLY A 819 2.84 35.82 -14.38
CA GLY A 819 2.25 36.33 -15.60
C GLY A 819 2.29 35.38 -16.80
N HIS A 820 2.96 34.24 -16.70
CA HIS A 820 2.93 33.21 -17.74
C HIS A 820 1.58 32.52 -17.87
N GLY A 821 1.27 32.02 -19.07
CA GLY A 821 0.00 31.35 -19.32
C GLY A 821 -0.12 30.00 -18.63
N ALA A 822 -1.20 29.82 -17.89
CA ALA A 822 -1.60 28.58 -17.19
C ALA A 822 -2.75 27.86 -17.87
N ALA A 823 -3.55 28.59 -18.69
CA ALA A 823 -4.60 27.97 -19.50
C ALA A 823 -4.83 28.75 -20.79
N VAL A 824 -5.13 28.03 -21.85
CA VAL A 824 -5.46 28.58 -23.16
C VAL A 824 -6.83 28.06 -23.59
N ALA A 825 -7.65 28.97 -24.12
CA ALA A 825 -8.97 28.66 -24.62
C ALA A 825 -9.06 29.00 -26.11
N TYR A 826 -9.67 28.08 -26.87
CA TYR A 826 -9.94 28.23 -28.30
C TYR A 826 -11.37 27.82 -28.61
N LYS A 827 -12.02 28.63 -29.43
CA LYS A 827 -13.34 28.33 -29.99
C LYS A 827 -13.40 28.74 -31.43
N GLY A 828 -13.37 27.73 -32.32
CA GLY A 828 -13.55 27.89 -33.75
C GLY A 828 -14.90 27.42 -34.24
N ASN A 829 -15.15 27.59 -35.55
CA ASN A 829 -16.33 27.02 -36.18
C ASN A 829 -16.26 25.48 -36.33
N ASP A 830 -15.06 24.93 -36.24
CA ASP A 830 -14.72 23.53 -36.41
C ASP A 830 -14.72 22.74 -35.09
N TYR A 831 -14.14 23.28 -34.02
CA TYR A 831 -14.12 22.65 -32.71
C TYR A 831 -13.82 23.67 -31.60
N SER A 832 -13.88 23.21 -30.33
CA SER A 832 -13.52 24.04 -29.18
C SER A 832 -12.59 23.25 -28.25
N VAL A 833 -11.58 23.92 -27.71
CA VAL A 833 -10.62 23.32 -26.76
C VAL A 833 -10.37 24.29 -25.60
N PHE A 834 -10.28 23.73 -24.41
CA PHE A 834 -9.76 24.43 -23.23
C PHE A 834 -8.62 23.59 -22.66
N THR A 835 -7.43 24.14 -22.61
CA THR A 835 -6.22 23.44 -22.17
C THR A 835 -5.67 24.12 -20.93
N THR A 836 -5.55 23.39 -19.80
CA THR A 836 -4.85 23.85 -18.60
C THR A 836 -3.51 23.14 -18.48
N SER A 837 -2.45 23.91 -18.28
CA SER A 837 -1.10 23.36 -18.03
C SER A 837 -0.88 22.97 -16.56
N PHE A 838 -1.94 22.81 -15.81
CA PHE A 838 -1.96 22.26 -14.46
C PHE A 838 -3.16 21.32 -14.30
N PRO A 839 -3.08 20.30 -13.46
CA PRO A 839 -4.20 19.40 -13.18
C PRO A 839 -5.32 20.12 -12.40
N LEU A 840 -6.54 20.04 -12.88
CA LEU A 840 -7.68 20.70 -12.22
C LEU A 840 -7.99 20.09 -10.85
N GLU A 841 -7.70 18.81 -10.67
CA GLU A 841 -7.84 18.13 -9.39
C GLU A 841 -6.84 18.62 -8.33
N CYS A 842 -5.76 19.30 -8.74
CA CYS A 842 -4.83 19.96 -7.82
C CYS A 842 -5.36 21.26 -7.24
N ILE A 843 -6.50 21.79 -7.69
CA ILE A 843 -7.12 22.99 -7.08
C ILE A 843 -7.50 22.64 -5.63
N LYS A 844 -6.93 23.35 -4.65
CA LYS A 844 -7.09 23.04 -3.22
C LYS A 844 -8.53 23.11 -2.74
N SER A 845 -9.30 24.07 -3.23
CA SER A 845 -10.71 24.26 -2.85
C SER A 845 -11.65 23.58 -3.83
N SER A 846 -12.44 22.61 -3.37
CA SER A 846 -13.46 21.93 -4.20
C SER A 846 -14.51 22.91 -4.72
N SER A 847 -14.93 23.91 -3.93
CA SER A 847 -15.89 24.92 -4.38
C SER A 847 -15.34 25.79 -5.51
N ILE A 848 -14.06 26.16 -5.44
CA ILE A 848 -13.38 26.91 -6.50
C ILE A 848 -13.23 26.02 -7.74
N ARG A 849 -12.79 24.76 -7.57
CA ARG A 849 -12.70 23.80 -8.67
C ARG A 849 -14.05 23.66 -9.40
N ASN A 850 -15.16 23.55 -8.67
CA ASN A 850 -16.49 23.48 -9.24
C ASN A 850 -16.85 24.74 -10.05
N ASN A 851 -16.49 25.93 -9.55
CA ASN A 851 -16.74 27.21 -10.24
C ASN A 851 -15.88 27.34 -11.50
N ILE A 852 -14.60 27.01 -11.44
CA ILE A 852 -13.70 26.98 -12.60
C ILE A 852 -14.21 26.01 -13.65
N MET A 853 -14.55 24.77 -13.26
CA MET A 853 -15.13 23.76 -14.17
C MET A 853 -16.41 24.28 -14.82
N LYS A 854 -17.29 24.91 -14.05
CA LYS A 854 -18.53 25.53 -14.59
C LYS A 854 -18.24 26.60 -15.63
N GLY A 855 -17.26 27.48 -15.38
CA GLY A 855 -16.82 28.49 -16.35
C GLY A 855 -16.28 27.87 -17.64
N ILE A 856 -15.41 26.87 -17.53
CA ILE A 856 -14.85 26.14 -18.67
C ILE A 856 -15.95 25.47 -19.50
N ILE A 857 -16.86 24.75 -18.86
CA ILE A 857 -17.95 24.03 -19.54
C ILE A 857 -18.92 25.05 -20.20
N THR A 858 -19.21 26.15 -19.53
CA THR A 858 -20.04 27.23 -20.13
C THR A 858 -19.37 27.77 -21.38
N TYR A 859 -18.07 28.03 -21.37
CA TYR A 859 -17.33 28.50 -22.54
C TYR A 859 -17.36 27.46 -23.68
N LEU A 860 -16.98 26.20 -23.40
CA LEU A 860 -16.94 25.14 -24.42
C LEU A 860 -18.33 24.83 -25.01
N MET A 861 -19.38 24.97 -24.22
CA MET A 861 -20.77 24.60 -24.61
C MET A 861 -21.57 25.76 -25.17
N SER A 862 -21.13 27.03 -25.00
CA SER A 862 -21.81 28.18 -25.63
C SER A 862 -21.80 28.03 -27.16
N LYS A 863 -22.79 28.66 -27.82
CA LYS A 863 -22.90 28.66 -29.30
C LYS A 863 -21.81 29.52 -29.94
#